data_937667a1cfabae74f658fd0a3ae9c6ff
#
_entry.id   937667a1cfabae74f658fd0a3ae9c6ff
#
_cell.length_a   1.000
_cell.length_b   1.000
_cell.length_c   1.000
_cell.angle_alpha   90.00
_cell.angle_beta   90.00
_cell.angle_gamma   90.00
#
_symmetry.space_group_name_H-M   'P 1'
#
loop_
_entity.id
_entity.type
_entity.pdbx_description
1 polymer ?
#
loop_
_entity_poly.entity_id
_entity_poly.type
_entity_poly.pdbx_seq_one_letter_code
_entity_poly.pdbx_strand_id
1 'polypeptide(L)'
;MRVRVRLALLLCGALMCCGSVWAASDDKGGQDESLDPKTSLPSEESVKDHATAARVVAGQIFLESEEPELESPGKENSFKNQDRDVESIIEDSSSLEMPSLENKDLQESEEVLKSVLTAIEGTADGEPCHFPFLFLEKEYAECTSDGREDGRLWCATTYDYKTDEKWGFCETEEQAHKRRQMQEAEAVYQAGMKILNESSKKTQKKEAYRYLQKAADMNHTKAMEKVSYAFLFGDYLKQDVLAAKELFEKLTEEGSPKGQTALGFLYASGLSVNSSQAKALVYYTFGALGGNLIAHMILGYRYWAGIGVLQSCESALTHYRLVANHVASDISLTGGTVVQRIRLPDEVENPGMASGMLEEDLIQYYQFLAEKGDVQAQVGLGQLHLHGGRGVEQNHQRAFDYFNLAANAGNSHAMAFLGKMYSEGSDIVPQSNETALHYFKKAADMGNPVGQSGLGMAYLYGRGVPVNYDLALKYFQKAAEQGWVDGQLQLGSMYYNGIGVKRDYKQALKYFNLASQGGHILAFYNLAQMHATGTGVMRSCHTAVELFKNVCERGRWSERLMSAYNSYKDGDSNAAVVQYLLLAEQGYEVAQSNAAFILDQKASIVGENETYPRALLHWNRAASQGYTVARIKLGDYHFYGFGTDVDYETAFIHYRLASEQQHSAQAMFNLGYMHEKGLGIKQDIHLAKRFYDMAAEASPDAQVPVFLALCKLAVVYSLQYIRDASIREIFSYFDMDQLLGPEWDIYLMIIIALLLGTVIAYRQRQQQAIRRPPGPRPAPPPQQEPRREQQPPQ
;
A
#
# COMPACT_ATOMS: atom_id res chain seq x y z
N MET A 1 8.95 12.10 -40.89
CA MET A 1 8.74 10.75 -40.32
C MET A 1 7.34 10.17 -40.57
N ARG A 2 6.26 10.91 -40.36
CA ARG A 2 4.87 10.44 -40.60
C ARG A 2 4.56 10.05 -42.06
N VAL A 3 5.21 10.62 -43.03
CA VAL A 3 4.99 10.32 -44.46
C VAL A 3 5.70 9.02 -44.91
N ARG A 4 6.90 8.71 -44.35
CA ARG A 4 7.66 7.49 -44.69
C ARG A 4 7.08 6.23 -44.04
N VAL A 5 6.48 6.29 -42.89
CA VAL A 5 5.77 5.16 -42.24
C VAL A 5 4.50 4.81 -43.02
N ARG A 6 3.80 5.81 -43.59
CA ARG A 6 2.63 5.56 -44.43
C ARG A 6 2.97 4.82 -45.75
N LEU A 7 4.11 5.08 -46.35
CA LEU A 7 4.52 4.42 -47.60
C LEU A 7 4.91 2.96 -47.36
N ALA A 8 5.54 2.61 -46.22
CA ALA A 8 5.93 1.24 -45.87
C ALA A 8 4.71 0.34 -45.59
N LEU A 9 3.70 0.87 -44.90
CA LEU A 9 2.44 0.15 -44.64
C LEU A 9 1.65 -0.18 -45.90
N LEU A 10 1.87 0.58 -46.96
CA LEU A 10 1.14 0.48 -48.24
C LEU A 10 1.75 -0.52 -49.21
N LEU A 11 3.06 -0.73 -49.11
CA LEU A 11 3.77 -1.76 -49.94
C LEU A 11 3.55 -3.18 -49.35
N CYS A 12 3.37 -3.34 -48.05
CA CYS A 12 3.04 -4.64 -47.44
C CYS A 12 1.64 -5.17 -47.83
N GLY A 13 0.68 -4.30 -48.10
CA GLY A 13 -0.67 -4.70 -48.56
C GLY A 13 -0.73 -5.31 -49.96
N ALA A 14 0.22 -4.92 -50.81
CA ALA A 14 0.29 -5.41 -52.20
C ALA A 14 1.03 -6.77 -52.34
N LEU A 15 1.83 -7.16 -51.34
CA LEU A 15 2.61 -8.41 -51.35
C LEU A 15 1.90 -9.62 -50.73
N MET A 16 0.73 -9.41 -50.09
CA MET A 16 -0.05 -10.51 -49.52
C MET A 16 -0.73 -11.45 -50.54
N CYS A 17 -0.73 -11.13 -51.83
CA CYS A 17 -1.33 -12.01 -52.83
C CYS A 17 -0.37 -13.03 -53.46
N CYS A 18 0.92 -13.09 -53.08
CA CYS A 18 1.90 -13.95 -53.69
C CYS A 18 2.72 -14.83 -52.75
N GLY A 19 2.22 -15.19 -51.57
CA GLY A 19 3.02 -15.91 -50.57
C GLY A 19 2.47 -17.25 -50.13
N SER A 20 2.13 -18.12 -51.03
CA SER A 20 1.94 -19.55 -50.77
C SER A 20 2.95 -20.35 -51.55
N VAL A 21 4.21 -20.33 -51.23
CA VAL A 21 5.24 -21.35 -51.56
C VAL A 21 6.50 -20.96 -50.79
N TRP A 22 6.82 -21.73 -49.79
CA TRP A 22 8.14 -22.10 -49.30
C TRP A 22 8.04 -22.62 -47.86
N ALA A 23 7.66 -23.89 -47.79
CA ALA A 23 7.97 -24.76 -46.68
C ALA A 23 8.74 -25.95 -47.28
N ALA A 24 9.88 -26.22 -46.77
CA ALA A 24 10.52 -27.51 -46.61
C ALA A 24 12.02 -27.50 -46.94
N SER A 25 12.67 -28.28 -46.11
CA SER A 25 14.01 -28.90 -46.20
C SER A 25 15.16 -28.06 -45.65
N ASP A 26 16.09 -28.55 -44.84
CA ASP A 26 16.47 -29.85 -44.28
C ASP A 26 17.49 -29.66 -43.15
N ASP A 27 17.30 -30.32 -42.12
CA ASP A 27 18.08 -31.28 -41.35
C ASP A 27 19.57 -31.49 -41.66
N LYS A 28 20.37 -31.50 -40.60
CA LYS A 28 21.59 -32.28 -40.27
C LYS A 28 22.69 -31.43 -39.63
N GLY A 29 22.92 -31.61 -38.35
CA GLY A 29 23.95 -32.60 -37.92
C GLY A 29 25.14 -31.93 -37.28
N GLY A 30 25.44 -32.30 -36.05
CA GLY A 30 26.81 -32.55 -35.67
C GLY A 30 27.38 -31.79 -34.49
N GLN A 31 27.39 -32.48 -33.36
CA GLN A 31 28.50 -32.76 -32.42
C GLN A 31 28.91 -31.75 -31.32
N ASP A 32 28.78 -32.28 -30.15
CA ASP A 32 29.49 -32.12 -28.88
C ASP A 32 30.86 -31.43 -28.89
N GLU A 33 31.04 -30.54 -27.91
CA GLU A 33 32.28 -30.52 -27.14
C GLU A 33 32.04 -29.95 -25.72
N SER A 34 32.22 -30.84 -24.75
CA SER A 34 32.36 -30.63 -23.32
C SER A 34 33.69 -29.98 -23.01
N LEU A 35 33.67 -28.96 -22.14
CA LEU A 35 34.84 -28.56 -21.36
C LEU A 35 34.44 -28.04 -19.99
N ASP A 36 34.66 -28.88 -19.00
CA ASP A 36 34.87 -28.52 -17.59
C ASP A 36 36.25 -27.87 -17.42
N PRO A 37 36.44 -26.92 -16.56
CA PRO A 37 37.61 -26.99 -15.69
C PRO A 37 37.31 -26.72 -14.20
N LYS A 38 37.72 -27.63 -13.41
CA LYS A 38 38.13 -27.54 -12.02
C LYS A 38 39.23 -26.49 -11.84
N THR A 39 39.14 -25.69 -10.77
CA THR A 39 40.29 -25.27 -9.91
C THR A 39 39.72 -24.74 -8.60
N SER A 40 39.79 -25.48 -7.53
CA SER A 40 40.73 -25.46 -6.38
C SER A 40 40.60 -24.23 -5.48
N LEU A 41 40.07 -24.51 -4.27
CA LEU A 41 40.19 -23.76 -3.00
C LEU A 41 41.61 -23.57 -2.51
N PRO A 42 41.87 -22.59 -1.69
CA PRO A 42 42.72 -22.82 -0.54
C PRO A 42 42.05 -22.56 0.81
N SER A 43 42.52 -23.33 1.72
CA SER A 43 42.32 -23.67 3.11
C SER A 43 42.18 -22.55 4.13
N GLU A 44 41.49 -22.97 5.20
CA GLU A 44 41.34 -22.41 6.53
C GLU A 44 42.59 -21.87 7.19
N GLU A 45 42.44 -20.76 7.92
CA GLU A 45 43.15 -20.60 9.20
C GLU A 45 42.33 -19.77 10.20
N SER A 46 42.30 -20.28 11.40
CA SER A 46 41.66 -19.93 12.66
C SER A 46 41.88 -18.52 13.17
N VAL A 47 40.85 -17.93 13.77
CA VAL A 47 40.98 -17.17 15.04
C VAL A 47 39.76 -17.45 15.91
N LYS A 48 40.11 -18.03 17.08
CA LYS A 48 39.21 -18.28 18.22
C LYS A 48 38.97 -17.00 19.02
N ASP A 49 37.82 -17.02 19.72
CA ASP A 49 37.48 -16.38 20.98
C ASP A 49 37.04 -14.94 20.97
N HIS A 50 35.73 -14.74 21.09
CA HIS A 50 35.13 -14.23 22.34
C HIS A 50 33.60 -14.36 22.28
N ALA A 51 33.11 -15.41 22.93
CA ALA A 51 31.71 -15.58 23.26
C ALA A 51 31.36 -14.67 24.46
N THR A 52 30.53 -13.67 24.25
CA THR A 52 29.78 -13.07 25.34
C THR A 52 28.30 -13.21 25.03
N ALA A 53 27.66 -14.05 25.79
CA ALA A 53 26.25 -14.37 25.73
C ALA A 53 25.40 -13.12 26.02
N ALA A 54 24.68 -12.64 25.04
CA ALA A 54 23.49 -11.85 25.27
C ALA A 54 22.28 -12.77 25.06
N ARG A 55 21.75 -13.29 26.18
CA ARG A 55 20.40 -13.85 26.28
C ARG A 55 19.42 -12.73 25.93
N VAL A 56 18.89 -12.74 24.74
CA VAL A 56 17.64 -12.01 24.45
C VAL A 56 16.50 -13.02 24.61
N VAL A 57 15.91 -12.96 25.75
CA VAL A 57 14.62 -13.57 26.07
C VAL A 57 13.60 -12.81 25.21
N ALA A 58 13.03 -13.46 24.20
CA ALA A 58 11.75 -13.04 23.63
C ALA A 58 10.66 -13.43 24.63
N GLY A 59 10.61 -12.68 25.73
CA GLY A 59 9.56 -12.75 26.72
C GLY A 59 8.47 -11.79 26.33
N GLN A 60 7.25 -12.30 26.32
CA GLN A 60 6.05 -11.53 26.42
C GLN A 60 6.17 -10.56 27.59
N ILE A 61 6.18 -9.27 27.33
CA ILE A 61 5.96 -8.26 28.36
C ILE A 61 4.44 -8.14 28.46
N PHE A 62 3.87 -8.81 29.48
CA PHE A 62 2.57 -8.46 30.02
C PHE A 62 2.76 -7.16 30.81
N LEU A 63 2.16 -6.09 30.35
CA LEU A 63 1.86 -4.94 31.17
C LEU A 63 0.47 -5.16 31.75
N GLU A 64 0.44 -5.54 33.01
CA GLU A 64 -0.73 -5.38 33.87
C GLU A 64 -0.98 -3.87 34.00
N SER A 65 -2.10 -3.41 33.49
CA SER A 65 -2.69 -2.13 33.84
C SER A 65 -3.94 -2.44 34.64
N GLU A 66 -3.89 -2.08 35.95
CA GLU A 66 -5.03 -2.03 36.83
C GLU A 66 -6.05 -1.03 36.29
N GLU A 67 -7.26 -1.51 36.06
CA GLU A 67 -8.43 -0.68 35.82
C GLU A 67 -9.15 -0.43 37.17
N PRO A 68 -9.67 0.78 37.41
CA PRO A 68 -10.67 0.95 38.42
C PRO A 68 -12.07 0.75 37.85
N GLU A 69 -12.82 -0.13 38.49
CA GLU A 69 -14.25 -0.36 38.28
C GLU A 69 -15.06 0.94 38.46
N LEU A 70 -16.00 1.18 37.55
CA LEU A 70 -17.13 2.08 37.77
C LEU A 70 -18.40 1.50 37.18
N GLU A 71 -19.36 1.37 38.07
CA GLU A 71 -20.67 0.78 37.92
C GLU A 71 -21.55 1.45 36.87
N SER A 72 -22.38 0.61 36.20
CA SER A 72 -23.53 1.03 35.38
C SER A 72 -24.76 1.35 36.24
N PRO A 73 -25.73 2.15 35.76
CA PRO A 73 -27.01 1.51 35.50
C PRO A 73 -27.71 1.93 34.21
N GLY A 74 -28.37 0.92 33.64
CA GLY A 74 -29.09 0.99 32.37
C GLY A 74 -30.38 1.82 32.40
N LYS A 75 -30.87 2.05 31.19
CA LYS A 75 -32.29 1.91 30.81
C LYS A 75 -32.48 1.94 29.32
N GLU A 76 -33.28 1.00 28.89
CA GLU A 76 -33.88 0.86 27.57
C GLU A 76 -34.68 2.08 27.15
N ASN A 77 -34.69 2.38 25.82
CA ASN A 77 -35.96 2.62 25.14
C ASN A 77 -35.77 2.55 23.62
N SER A 78 -36.59 1.71 23.05
CA SER A 78 -36.83 1.51 21.62
C SER A 78 -37.49 2.75 21.00
N PHE A 79 -37.19 3.11 19.76
CA PHE A 79 -38.20 3.59 18.81
C PHE A 79 -37.79 3.36 17.34
N LYS A 80 -38.82 3.09 16.57
CA LYS A 80 -38.94 2.54 15.22
C LYS A 80 -38.49 3.47 14.11
N ASN A 81 -38.15 2.80 13.00
CA ASN A 81 -38.05 3.24 11.60
C ASN A 81 -39.06 4.30 11.16
N GLN A 82 -38.61 5.20 10.33
CA GLN A 82 -39.35 5.64 9.13
C GLN A 82 -38.37 6.23 8.11
N ASP A 83 -38.29 5.54 6.97
CA ASP A 83 -37.77 6.05 5.71
C ASP A 83 -38.69 7.13 5.15
N ARG A 84 -38.11 8.16 4.56
CA ARG A 84 -38.67 8.85 3.39
C ARG A 84 -37.61 9.72 2.71
N ASP A 85 -37.53 9.50 1.41
CA ASP A 85 -36.82 10.27 0.40
C ASP A 85 -37.18 11.75 0.41
N VAL A 86 -36.23 12.63 0.08
CA VAL A 86 -36.41 13.76 -0.79
C VAL A 86 -35.02 14.20 -1.34
N GLU A 87 -34.83 14.04 -2.64
CA GLU A 87 -33.86 14.76 -3.47
C GLU A 87 -34.26 16.22 -3.66
N SER A 88 -33.25 16.99 -4.00
CA SER A 88 -33.25 18.36 -4.56
C SER A 88 -33.55 19.52 -3.62
N ILE A 89 -32.55 20.38 -3.46
CA ILE A 89 -32.53 21.81 -3.86
C ILE A 89 -31.08 22.33 -3.68
N ILE A 90 -30.55 22.87 -4.75
CA ILE A 90 -29.29 23.55 -4.93
C ILE A 90 -29.44 25.03 -4.49
N GLU A 91 -28.33 25.60 -3.98
CA GLU A 91 -27.98 26.99 -3.82
C GLU A 91 -28.77 27.84 -2.79
N ASP A 92 -28.14 28.25 -1.71
CA ASP A 92 -27.69 29.65 -1.58
C ASP A 92 -26.70 29.81 -0.39
N SER A 93 -25.80 30.71 -0.62
CA SER A 93 -24.72 31.11 0.26
C SER A 93 -25.19 31.96 1.45
N SER A 94 -24.32 31.98 2.47
CA SER A 94 -24.18 32.96 3.54
C SER A 94 -24.95 32.72 4.84
N SER A 95 -24.13 32.71 5.91
CA SER A 95 -24.54 32.89 7.32
C SER A 95 -25.44 31.79 7.91
N LEU A 96 -24.85 30.65 8.25
CA LEU A 96 -25.36 29.81 9.32
C LEU A 96 -24.48 30.03 10.56
N GLU A 97 -25.04 30.82 11.47
CA GLU A 97 -24.57 30.88 12.86
C GLU A 97 -24.54 29.48 13.45
N MET A 98 -23.42 29.15 14.11
CA MET A 98 -23.27 27.90 14.82
C MET A 98 -24.33 27.80 15.92
N PRO A 99 -24.91 26.59 16.16
CA PRO A 99 -25.70 26.39 17.35
C PRO A 99 -24.80 26.61 18.56
N SER A 100 -25.10 27.62 19.33
CA SER A 100 -24.51 27.90 20.62
C SER A 100 -24.77 26.67 21.51
N LEU A 101 -23.71 25.90 21.82
CA LEU A 101 -23.70 25.07 23.00
C LEU A 101 -24.16 25.95 24.16
N GLU A 102 -25.18 25.48 24.86
CA GLU A 102 -25.82 26.25 25.92
C GLU A 102 -24.76 26.81 26.89
N ASN A 103 -24.68 28.15 26.90
CA ASN A 103 -23.72 28.97 27.58
C ASN A 103 -23.81 28.88 29.13
N LYS A 104 -24.56 27.96 29.69
CA LYS A 104 -24.70 27.86 31.17
C LYS A 104 -23.59 27.06 31.82
N ASP A 105 -23.20 25.93 31.23
CA ASP A 105 -22.17 25.11 31.85
C ASP A 105 -20.74 25.66 31.62
N LEU A 106 -20.57 26.48 30.56
CA LEU A 106 -19.33 27.20 30.31
C LEU A 106 -19.16 28.45 31.19
N GLN A 107 -20.24 29.16 31.51
CA GLN A 107 -20.18 30.34 32.36
C GLN A 107 -19.96 30.00 33.84
N GLU A 108 -20.56 28.94 34.40
CA GLU A 108 -20.24 28.46 35.73
C GLU A 108 -18.82 27.92 35.87
N SER A 109 -18.28 27.27 34.86
CA SER A 109 -16.87 26.85 34.83
C SER A 109 -15.90 28.01 34.67
N GLU A 110 -16.27 29.08 33.95
CA GLU A 110 -15.45 30.30 33.81
C GLU A 110 -15.36 31.15 35.09
N GLU A 111 -16.41 31.22 35.90
CA GLU A 111 -16.35 31.96 37.17
C GLU A 111 -15.59 31.22 38.26
N VAL A 112 -15.68 29.89 38.29
CA VAL A 112 -14.90 29.06 39.24
C VAL A 112 -13.42 28.97 38.84
N LEU A 113 -13.09 29.02 37.56
CA LEU A 113 -11.68 28.99 37.10
C LEU A 113 -10.96 30.35 37.25
N LYS A 114 -11.65 31.43 37.44
CA LYS A 114 -11.07 32.80 37.49
C LYS A 114 -10.31 33.13 38.75
N SER A 115 -10.33 32.28 39.82
CA SER A 115 -9.79 32.67 41.14
C SER A 115 -8.79 31.70 41.76
N VAL A 116 -8.41 30.60 41.12
CA VAL A 116 -7.49 29.65 41.78
C VAL A 116 -6.10 29.77 41.17
N LEU A 117 -5.17 30.40 41.91
CA LEU A 117 -3.73 30.35 41.58
C LEU A 117 -3.22 28.92 41.79
N THR A 118 -2.46 28.39 40.85
CA THR A 118 -1.82 27.08 40.98
C THR A 118 -0.36 27.21 41.36
N ALA A 119 0.12 26.25 42.11
CA ALA A 119 1.52 26.10 42.47
C ALA A 119 2.25 25.46 41.25
N ILE A 120 3.39 26.04 40.86
CA ILE A 120 4.25 25.54 39.78
C ILE A 120 5.59 25.16 40.38
N GLU A 121 6.15 24.03 39.96
CA GLU A 121 7.39 23.50 40.52
C GLU A 121 7.25 23.21 42.05
N GLY A 122 8.30 22.90 42.77
CA GLY A 122 8.28 22.63 44.21
C GLY A 122 7.82 21.19 44.52
N THR A 123 7.20 21.00 45.68
CA THR A 123 6.75 19.67 46.15
C THR A 123 5.29 19.38 45.79
N ALA A 124 4.55 20.36 45.25
CA ALA A 124 3.14 20.28 44.93
C ALA A 124 2.79 20.91 43.58
N ASP A 125 3.58 20.56 42.56
CA ASP A 125 3.42 21.06 41.20
C ASP A 125 2.04 20.70 40.60
N GLY A 126 1.32 21.75 40.15
CA GLY A 126 -0.03 21.60 39.59
C GLY A 126 -1.15 21.59 40.58
N GLU A 127 -0.90 21.57 41.92
CA GLU A 127 -1.94 21.68 42.95
C GLU A 127 -2.39 23.15 43.15
N PRO A 128 -3.66 23.41 43.47
CA PRO A 128 -4.11 24.77 43.74
C PRO A 128 -3.50 25.34 45.02
N CYS A 129 -3.08 26.60 44.98
CA CYS A 129 -2.65 27.31 46.16
C CYS A 129 -3.81 27.41 47.19
N HIS A 130 -3.52 27.11 48.44
CA HIS A 130 -4.46 27.27 49.57
C HIS A 130 -4.26 28.65 50.20
N PHE A 131 -5.29 29.45 50.22
CA PHE A 131 -5.28 30.74 50.92
C PHE A 131 -6.43 30.83 51.91
N PRO A 132 -6.19 31.34 53.17
CA PRO A 132 -4.88 31.63 53.75
C PRO A 132 -4.09 30.36 54.07
N PHE A 133 -2.74 30.46 54.09
CA PHE A 133 -1.88 29.39 54.56
C PHE A 133 -0.97 29.90 55.66
N LEU A 134 -0.58 29.02 56.59
CA LEU A 134 0.26 29.33 57.74
C LEU A 134 1.74 28.96 57.43
N PHE A 135 2.63 29.95 57.51
CA PHE A 135 4.09 29.76 57.42
C PHE A 135 4.78 30.65 58.46
N LEU A 136 5.72 30.08 59.20
CA LEU A 136 6.47 30.79 60.32
C LEU A 136 5.54 31.53 61.26
N GLU A 137 4.44 30.90 61.71
CA GLU A 137 3.44 31.44 62.63
C GLU A 137 2.69 32.72 62.14
N LYS A 138 2.76 33.00 60.83
CA LYS A 138 2.07 34.09 60.14
C LYS A 138 1.15 33.55 59.09
N GLU A 139 -0.07 34.06 59.02
CA GLU A 139 -1.01 33.72 57.90
C GLU A 139 -0.77 34.57 56.69
N TYR A 140 -0.74 33.94 55.56
CA TYR A 140 -0.61 34.60 54.26
C TYR A 140 -1.87 34.36 53.44
N ALA A 141 -2.51 35.45 53.05
CA ALA A 141 -3.71 35.43 52.18
C ALA A 141 -3.34 35.54 50.69
N GLU A 142 -2.06 35.74 50.38
CA GLU A 142 -1.51 35.93 49.06
C GLU A 142 -0.15 35.22 48.93
N CYS A 143 0.34 35.10 47.75
CA CYS A 143 1.66 34.53 47.48
C CYS A 143 2.74 35.38 48.18
N THR A 144 3.73 34.72 48.78
CA THR A 144 4.78 35.39 49.52
C THR A 144 6.17 35.05 49.05
N SER A 145 7.12 35.93 49.23
CA SER A 145 8.55 35.67 49.07
C SER A 145 9.26 35.33 50.37
N ASP A 146 8.55 35.39 51.48
CA ASP A 146 9.13 35.18 52.80
C ASP A 146 9.70 33.75 52.93
N GLY A 147 10.89 33.65 53.53
CA GLY A 147 11.62 32.37 53.62
C GLY A 147 12.44 31.97 52.42
N ARG A 148 12.49 32.81 51.39
CA ARG A 148 13.28 32.55 50.13
C ARG A 148 14.29 33.64 49.85
N GLU A 149 15.50 33.25 49.47
CA GLU A 149 16.57 34.17 49.07
C GLU A 149 16.47 34.64 47.63
N ASP A 150 15.71 33.86 46.78
CA ASP A 150 15.58 34.13 45.33
C ASP A 150 14.50 35.15 44.97
N GLY A 151 13.71 35.59 45.98
CA GLY A 151 12.66 36.59 45.82
C GLY A 151 11.46 36.15 44.97
N ARG A 152 11.38 34.87 44.56
CA ARG A 152 10.24 34.32 43.81
C ARG A 152 9.04 34.13 44.75
N LEU A 153 7.85 34.47 44.27
CA LEU A 153 6.61 34.30 45.00
C LEU A 153 6.22 32.81 45.01
N TRP A 154 5.84 32.31 46.18
CA TRP A 154 5.41 30.94 46.38
C TRP A 154 4.13 30.87 47.24
N CYS A 155 3.43 29.73 47.21
CA CYS A 155 2.27 29.44 48.02
C CYS A 155 2.39 28.02 48.61
N ALA A 156 1.69 27.75 49.71
CA ALA A 156 1.41 26.38 50.13
C ALA A 156 0.11 25.89 49.47
N THR A 157 -0.02 24.61 49.25
CA THR A 157 -1.25 23.97 48.71
C THR A 157 -2.14 23.40 49.85
N THR A 158 -1.68 23.54 51.10
CA THR A 158 -2.42 23.17 52.32
C THR A 158 -2.35 24.31 53.32
N TYR A 159 -3.26 24.31 54.30
CA TYR A 159 -3.35 25.38 55.27
C TYR A 159 -2.07 25.53 56.14
N ASP A 160 -1.51 24.41 56.61
CA ASP A 160 -0.31 24.41 57.45
C ASP A 160 0.91 23.81 56.70
N TYR A 161 1.72 24.70 56.15
CA TYR A 161 2.93 24.31 55.46
C TYR A 161 3.89 23.47 56.31
N LYS A 162 3.97 23.73 57.62
CA LYS A 162 4.91 23.04 58.52
C LYS A 162 4.57 21.56 58.69
N THR A 163 3.31 21.20 58.53
CA THR A 163 2.82 19.83 58.68
C THR A 163 3.00 19.01 57.40
N ASP A 164 2.76 19.60 56.24
CA ASP A 164 2.67 18.86 55.00
C ASP A 164 3.84 19.14 54.03
N GLU A 165 4.60 20.22 54.24
CA GLU A 165 5.73 20.72 53.41
C GLU A 165 5.40 20.80 51.92
N LYS A 166 4.12 20.97 51.58
CA LYS A 166 3.60 21.08 50.23
C LYS A 166 3.58 22.54 49.76
N TRP A 167 4.40 22.84 48.76
CA TRP A 167 4.54 24.19 48.22
C TRP A 167 4.89 24.19 46.75
N GLY A 168 4.66 25.30 46.07
CA GLY A 168 5.15 25.59 44.74
C GLY A 168 5.21 27.09 44.47
N PHE A 169 5.83 27.51 43.38
CA PHE A 169 5.85 28.90 43.00
C PHE A 169 4.49 29.33 42.48
N CYS A 170 4.11 30.56 42.80
CA CYS A 170 2.88 31.11 42.29
C CYS A 170 2.96 31.33 40.77
N GLU A 171 1.96 30.91 40.07
CA GLU A 171 1.79 31.11 38.67
C GLU A 171 1.63 32.61 38.34
N THR A 172 2.38 33.14 37.39
CA THR A 172 2.16 34.51 36.90
C THR A 172 0.89 34.59 36.07
N GLU A 173 0.29 35.79 35.90
CA GLU A 173 -0.91 35.98 35.08
C GLU A 173 -0.68 35.51 33.64
N GLU A 174 0.52 35.73 33.12
CA GLU A 174 0.89 35.26 31.75
C GLU A 174 0.93 33.73 31.65
N GLN A 175 1.48 33.06 32.67
CA GLN A 175 1.51 31.60 32.74
C GLN A 175 0.10 31.05 32.94
N ALA A 176 -0.72 31.63 33.77
CA ALA A 176 -2.12 31.27 33.98
C ALA A 176 -2.97 31.45 32.71
N HIS A 177 -2.74 32.53 31.98
CA HIS A 177 -3.38 32.76 30.69
C HIS A 177 -2.95 31.69 29.65
N LYS A 178 -1.66 31.38 29.54
CA LYS A 178 -1.12 30.35 28.68
C LYS A 178 -1.69 28.97 29.03
N ARG A 179 -1.77 28.63 30.31
CA ARG A 179 -2.36 27.36 30.76
C ARG A 179 -3.84 27.24 30.38
N ARG A 180 -4.63 28.32 30.58
CA ARG A 180 -6.07 28.37 30.19
C ARG A 180 -6.21 28.17 28.67
N GLN A 181 -5.39 28.86 27.89
CA GLN A 181 -5.39 28.64 26.42
C GLN A 181 -5.04 27.19 26.04
N MET A 182 -4.08 26.57 26.72
CA MET A 182 -3.74 25.16 26.46
C MET A 182 -4.89 24.23 26.86
N GLN A 183 -5.57 24.46 27.95
CA GLN A 183 -6.73 23.66 28.38
C GLN A 183 -7.91 23.82 27.43
N GLU A 184 -8.20 25.04 26.97
CA GLU A 184 -9.22 25.29 25.95
C GLU A 184 -8.85 24.59 24.62
N ALA A 185 -7.60 24.69 24.18
CA ALA A 185 -7.11 24.03 22.98
C ALA A 185 -7.22 22.49 23.08
N GLU A 186 -6.88 21.91 24.23
CA GLU A 186 -7.05 20.47 24.51
C GLU A 186 -8.53 20.08 24.49
N ALA A 187 -9.43 20.86 25.08
CA ALA A 187 -10.87 20.57 25.07
C ALA A 187 -11.45 20.58 23.65
N VAL A 188 -11.08 21.58 22.84
CA VAL A 188 -11.47 21.66 21.44
C VAL A 188 -10.89 20.49 20.63
N TYR A 189 -9.63 20.10 20.90
CA TYR A 189 -9.00 18.93 20.27
C TYR A 189 -9.76 17.64 20.60
N GLN A 190 -10.10 17.41 21.89
CA GLN A 190 -10.83 16.22 22.32
C GLN A 190 -12.25 16.18 21.72
N ALA A 191 -12.94 17.31 21.63
CA ALA A 191 -14.23 17.39 20.94
C ALA A 191 -14.11 16.99 19.46
N GLY A 192 -13.10 17.52 18.75
CA GLY A 192 -12.82 17.14 17.36
C GLY A 192 -12.48 15.66 17.21
N MET A 193 -11.68 15.11 18.11
CA MET A 193 -11.30 13.69 18.12
C MET A 193 -12.49 12.77 18.40
N LYS A 194 -13.38 13.15 19.31
CA LYS A 194 -14.61 12.40 19.61
C LYS A 194 -15.49 12.30 18.36
N ILE A 195 -15.75 13.42 17.70
CA ILE A 195 -16.51 13.43 16.44
C ILE A 195 -15.82 12.57 15.38
N LEU A 196 -14.50 12.65 15.24
CA LEU A 196 -13.73 11.90 14.25
C LEU A 196 -13.82 10.38 14.47
N ASN A 197 -13.78 9.93 15.72
CA ASN A 197 -13.82 8.51 16.09
C ASN A 197 -15.22 7.92 15.97
N GLU A 198 -16.25 8.68 16.34
CA GLU A 198 -17.65 8.22 16.32
C GLU A 198 -18.28 8.29 14.91
N SER A 199 -17.68 9.04 13.98
CA SER A 199 -18.28 9.34 12.70
C SER A 199 -17.83 8.41 11.58
N SER A 200 -18.79 7.79 10.90
CA SER A 200 -18.55 7.10 9.63
C SER A 200 -18.72 8.01 8.40
N LYS A 201 -19.51 9.09 8.51
CA LYS A 201 -19.86 9.96 7.38
C LYS A 201 -18.78 11.00 7.06
N LYS A 202 -18.46 11.17 5.75
CA LYS A 202 -17.46 12.13 5.26
C LYS A 202 -17.75 13.59 5.71
N THR A 203 -19.03 13.99 5.79
CA THR A 203 -19.45 15.31 6.23
C THR A 203 -19.10 15.59 7.70
N GLN A 204 -19.36 14.64 8.59
CA GLN A 204 -19.04 14.75 10.01
C GLN A 204 -17.54 14.75 10.25
N LYS A 205 -16.78 13.93 9.50
CA LYS A 205 -15.32 13.97 9.54
C LYS A 205 -14.76 15.32 9.11
N LYS A 206 -15.38 15.97 8.10
CA LYS A 206 -15.00 17.33 7.70
C LYS A 206 -15.27 18.35 8.81
N GLU A 207 -16.35 18.18 9.56
CA GLU A 207 -16.65 19.02 10.72
C GLU A 207 -15.63 18.80 11.86
N ALA A 208 -15.28 17.56 12.16
CA ALA A 208 -14.22 17.22 13.13
C ALA A 208 -12.90 17.94 12.79
N TYR A 209 -12.52 17.97 11.51
CA TYR A 209 -11.31 18.68 11.10
C TYR A 209 -11.39 20.21 11.26
N ARG A 210 -12.58 20.82 11.26
CA ARG A 210 -12.73 22.25 11.63
C ARG A 210 -12.41 22.49 13.10
N TYR A 211 -12.86 21.59 14.02
CA TYR A 211 -12.46 21.66 15.43
C TYR A 211 -10.95 21.46 15.62
N LEU A 212 -10.37 20.48 14.90
CA LEU A 212 -8.92 20.25 14.94
C LEU A 212 -8.14 21.45 14.41
N GLN A 213 -8.62 22.12 13.37
CA GLN A 213 -8.02 23.34 12.84
C GLN A 213 -8.07 24.48 13.88
N LYS A 214 -9.23 24.69 14.53
CA LYS A 214 -9.36 25.68 15.62
C LYS A 214 -8.37 25.41 16.75
N ALA A 215 -8.20 24.14 17.15
CA ALA A 215 -7.21 23.74 18.17
C ALA A 215 -5.77 23.96 17.67
N ALA A 216 -5.48 23.73 16.38
CA ALA A 216 -4.16 24.00 15.80
C ALA A 216 -3.83 25.49 15.75
N ASP A 217 -4.81 26.35 15.48
CA ASP A 217 -4.68 27.82 15.52
C ASP A 217 -4.37 28.31 16.95
N MET A 218 -4.75 27.54 17.96
CA MET A 218 -4.41 27.77 19.39
C MET A 218 -3.05 27.12 19.77
N ASN A 219 -2.23 26.71 18.80
CA ASN A 219 -0.93 26.06 18.97
C ASN A 219 -0.97 24.71 19.73
N HIS A 220 -2.06 23.94 19.58
CA HIS A 220 -2.11 22.61 20.15
C HIS A 220 -1.32 21.60 19.28
N THR A 221 -0.19 21.11 19.78
CA THR A 221 0.78 20.29 19.01
C THR A 221 0.15 19.08 18.29
N LYS A 222 -0.69 18.27 19.00
CA LYS A 222 -1.34 17.09 18.41
C LYS A 222 -2.37 17.46 17.33
N ALA A 223 -3.03 18.62 17.47
CA ALA A 223 -3.94 19.14 16.45
C ALA A 223 -3.16 19.64 15.24
N MET A 224 -2.09 20.42 15.46
CA MET A 224 -1.19 20.85 14.37
C MET A 224 -0.63 19.66 13.58
N GLU A 225 -0.22 18.55 14.25
CA GLU A 225 0.23 17.34 13.59
C GLU A 225 -0.84 16.73 12.66
N LYS A 226 -2.10 16.67 13.09
CA LYS A 226 -3.19 16.12 12.26
C LYS A 226 -3.59 17.05 11.11
N VAL A 227 -3.71 18.33 11.40
CA VAL A 227 -4.15 19.37 10.44
C VAL A 227 -3.10 19.58 9.35
N SER A 228 -1.81 19.61 9.72
CA SER A 228 -0.73 19.76 8.74
C SER A 228 -0.69 18.62 7.71
N TYR A 229 -0.88 17.37 8.14
CA TYR A 229 -1.02 16.24 7.21
C TYR A 229 -2.33 16.29 6.41
N ALA A 230 -3.43 16.80 6.99
CA ALA A 230 -4.68 16.98 6.25
C ALA A 230 -4.54 18.03 5.14
N PHE A 231 -3.84 19.13 5.40
CA PHE A 231 -3.50 20.12 4.35
C PHE A 231 -2.54 19.54 3.31
N LEU A 232 -1.56 18.73 3.71
CA LEU A 232 -0.61 18.11 2.80
C LEU A 232 -1.29 17.18 1.80
N PHE A 233 -2.24 16.36 2.27
CA PHE A 233 -2.88 15.31 1.47
C PHE A 233 -4.25 15.69 0.90
N GLY A 234 -4.88 16.75 1.37
CA GLY A 234 -6.26 17.09 1.02
C GLY A 234 -7.30 16.25 1.77
N ASP A 235 -6.93 15.61 2.91
CA ASP A 235 -7.85 14.77 3.71
C ASP A 235 -8.86 15.66 4.43
N TYR A 236 -10.13 15.67 4.00
CA TYR A 236 -11.23 16.45 4.58
C TYR A 236 -11.07 17.99 4.56
N LEU A 237 -9.88 18.51 4.32
CA LEU A 237 -9.55 19.91 4.07
C LEU A 237 -9.10 20.07 2.62
N LYS A 238 -9.17 21.28 2.08
CA LYS A 238 -8.61 21.57 0.75
C LYS A 238 -7.09 21.45 0.83
N GLN A 239 -6.47 20.77 -0.13
CA GLN A 239 -5.03 20.63 -0.18
C GLN A 239 -4.34 22.01 -0.22
N ASP A 240 -3.43 22.25 0.70
CA ASP A 240 -2.57 23.43 0.77
C ASP A 240 -1.20 23.05 1.33
N VAL A 241 -0.26 22.83 0.42
CA VAL A 241 1.11 22.39 0.80
C VAL A 241 1.89 23.50 1.48
N LEU A 242 1.56 24.77 1.21
CA LEU A 242 2.22 25.91 1.83
C LEU A 242 1.81 26.04 3.30
N ALA A 243 0.51 26.01 3.58
CA ALA A 243 -0.02 26.00 4.94
C ALA A 243 0.49 24.78 5.73
N ALA A 244 0.56 23.60 5.09
CA ALA A 244 1.14 22.41 5.70
C ALA A 244 2.60 22.63 6.09
N LYS A 245 3.41 23.24 5.20
CA LYS A 245 4.83 23.56 5.46
C LYS A 245 4.98 24.47 6.68
N GLU A 246 4.22 25.55 6.76
CA GLU A 246 4.29 26.49 7.90
C GLU A 246 3.99 25.80 9.23
N LEU A 247 2.98 24.90 9.27
CA LEU A 247 2.70 24.09 10.45
C LEU A 247 3.81 23.10 10.77
N PHE A 248 4.44 22.47 9.76
CA PHE A 248 5.57 21.56 9.97
C PHE A 248 6.82 22.29 10.48
N GLU A 249 7.06 23.54 10.05
CA GLU A 249 8.15 24.38 10.56
C GLU A 249 7.93 24.66 12.05
N LYS A 250 6.72 25.11 12.46
CA LYS A 250 6.36 25.29 13.86
C LYS A 250 6.51 24.02 14.71
N LEU A 251 5.98 22.89 14.21
CA LEU A 251 6.12 21.61 14.86
C LEU A 251 7.58 21.16 15.02
N THR A 252 8.42 21.51 14.05
CA THR A 252 9.85 21.20 14.11
C THR A 252 10.56 22.04 15.14
N GLU A 253 10.20 23.31 15.29
CA GLU A 253 10.70 24.20 16.36
C GLU A 253 10.31 23.69 17.76
N GLU A 254 9.11 23.10 17.89
CA GLU A 254 8.66 22.42 19.12
C GLU A 254 9.30 21.04 19.33
N GLY A 255 10.10 20.56 18.37
CA GLY A 255 10.78 19.27 18.45
C GLY A 255 9.92 18.07 18.09
N SER A 256 8.72 18.24 17.46
CA SER A 256 7.87 17.11 17.04
C SER A 256 8.55 16.22 16.02
N PRO A 257 8.70 14.91 16.31
CA PRO A 257 9.29 13.96 15.36
C PRO A 257 8.48 13.81 14.07
N LYS A 258 7.15 14.01 14.13
CA LYS A 258 6.28 13.99 12.96
C LYS A 258 6.47 15.22 12.09
N GLY A 259 6.60 16.40 12.69
CA GLY A 259 6.93 17.65 12.01
C GLY A 259 8.27 17.56 11.29
N GLN A 260 9.30 17.08 12.00
CA GLN A 260 10.64 16.86 11.44
C GLN A 260 10.61 15.89 10.26
N THR A 261 9.90 14.76 10.38
CA THR A 261 9.77 13.77 9.30
C THR A 261 9.07 14.37 8.07
N ALA A 262 8.00 15.13 8.27
CA ALA A 262 7.26 15.77 7.20
C ALA A 262 8.06 16.88 6.52
N LEU A 263 8.79 17.70 7.28
CA LEU A 263 9.67 18.71 6.71
C LEU A 263 10.81 18.06 5.91
N GLY A 264 11.37 16.95 6.41
CA GLY A 264 12.31 16.11 5.66
C GLY A 264 11.73 15.63 4.33
N PHE A 265 10.47 15.23 4.30
CA PHE A 265 9.76 14.86 3.07
C PHE A 265 9.59 16.03 2.09
N LEU A 266 9.26 17.23 2.57
CA LEU A 266 9.15 18.40 1.71
C LEU A 266 10.50 18.74 1.06
N TYR A 267 11.62 18.68 1.80
CA TYR A 267 12.96 18.86 1.25
C TYR A 267 13.38 17.74 0.30
N ALA A 268 12.99 16.49 0.55
CA ALA A 268 13.31 15.37 -0.33
C ALA A 268 12.58 15.47 -1.67
N SER A 269 11.29 15.80 -1.63
CA SER A 269 10.42 15.92 -2.80
C SER A 269 10.51 17.28 -3.50
N GLY A 270 10.98 18.33 -2.81
CA GLY A 270 11.00 19.70 -3.34
C GLY A 270 9.61 20.31 -3.49
N LEU A 271 8.65 19.91 -2.64
CA LEU A 271 7.30 20.49 -2.61
C LEU A 271 7.31 21.76 -1.77
N SER A 272 6.97 22.89 -2.36
CA SER A 272 6.97 24.24 -1.75
C SER A 272 8.32 24.68 -1.14
N VAL A 273 9.41 23.93 -1.40
CA VAL A 273 10.78 24.23 -1.00
C VAL A 273 11.78 23.77 -2.06
N ASN A 274 12.95 24.38 -2.11
CA ASN A 274 14.00 23.87 -2.98
C ASN A 274 14.47 22.50 -2.50
N SER A 275 14.49 21.51 -3.39
CA SER A 275 14.90 20.15 -3.05
C SER A 275 16.33 20.12 -2.50
N SER A 276 16.50 19.43 -1.38
CA SER A 276 17.81 19.23 -0.75
C SER A 276 17.86 17.89 -0.03
N GLN A 277 18.55 16.93 -0.62
CA GLN A 277 18.68 15.59 -0.04
C GLN A 277 19.45 15.59 1.29
N ALA A 278 20.40 16.52 1.45
CA ALA A 278 21.17 16.68 2.69
C ALA A 278 20.28 17.18 3.84
N LYS A 279 19.46 18.25 3.61
CA LYS A 279 18.50 18.71 4.62
C LYS A 279 17.46 17.63 4.94
N ALA A 280 16.94 16.96 3.92
CA ALA A 280 15.98 15.87 4.11
C ALA A 280 16.56 14.78 5.03
N LEU A 281 17.80 14.37 4.81
CA LEU A 281 18.48 13.36 5.63
C LEU A 281 18.59 13.80 7.10
N VAL A 282 18.97 15.05 7.35
CA VAL A 282 19.06 15.60 8.72
C VAL A 282 17.71 15.53 9.43
N TYR A 283 16.66 16.03 8.79
CA TYR A 283 15.31 16.00 9.37
C TYR A 283 14.78 14.58 9.59
N TYR A 284 15.03 13.66 8.66
CA TYR A 284 14.66 12.26 8.86
C TYR A 284 15.41 11.61 10.03
N THR A 285 16.69 11.99 10.22
CA THR A 285 17.50 11.50 11.33
C THR A 285 16.92 11.99 12.67
N PHE A 286 16.57 13.26 12.77
CA PHE A 286 15.93 13.79 13.99
C PHE A 286 14.56 13.17 14.21
N GLY A 287 13.74 13.03 13.18
CA GLY A 287 12.45 12.34 13.28
C GLY A 287 12.59 10.90 13.77
N ALA A 288 13.61 10.17 13.30
CA ALA A 288 13.88 8.81 13.75
C ALA A 288 14.40 8.77 15.21
N LEU A 289 15.29 9.67 15.58
CA LEU A 289 15.75 9.79 16.98
C LEU A 289 14.58 10.10 17.93
N GLY A 290 13.58 10.85 17.48
CA GLY A 290 12.32 11.07 18.20
C GLY A 290 11.34 9.90 18.15
N GLY A 291 11.71 8.74 17.57
CA GLY A 291 10.91 7.52 17.56
C GLY A 291 9.86 7.44 16.44
N ASN A 292 9.91 8.29 15.42
CA ASN A 292 8.97 8.22 14.30
C ASN A 292 9.26 7.03 13.40
N LEU A 293 8.33 6.07 13.31
CA LEU A 293 8.47 4.83 12.53
C LEU A 293 8.58 5.09 11.03
N ILE A 294 7.89 6.11 10.49
CA ILE A 294 7.98 6.49 9.09
C ILE A 294 9.39 7.01 8.76
N ALA A 295 9.98 7.81 9.65
CA ALA A 295 11.36 8.24 9.49
C ALA A 295 12.35 7.08 9.47
N HIS A 296 12.15 6.08 10.35
CA HIS A 296 12.95 4.84 10.32
C HIS A 296 12.76 4.06 9.01
N MET A 297 11.54 3.94 8.48
CA MET A 297 11.32 3.30 7.16
C MET A 297 12.06 4.04 6.05
N ILE A 298 11.96 5.36 6.02
CA ILE A 298 12.63 6.19 5.01
C ILE A 298 14.15 6.04 5.11
N LEU A 299 14.73 6.11 6.31
CA LEU A 299 16.16 5.90 6.50
C LEU A 299 16.59 4.48 6.13
N GLY A 300 15.81 3.46 6.50
CA GLY A 300 16.04 2.08 6.10
C GLY A 300 16.13 1.95 4.58
N TYR A 301 15.19 2.55 3.85
CA TYR A 301 15.20 2.54 2.40
C TYR A 301 16.38 3.34 1.81
N ARG A 302 16.69 4.52 2.37
CA ARG A 302 17.81 5.35 1.92
C ARG A 302 19.15 4.63 2.08
N TYR A 303 19.41 3.99 3.22
CA TYR A 303 20.61 3.18 3.42
C TYR A 303 20.64 1.93 2.53
N TRP A 304 19.48 1.32 2.27
CA TRP A 304 19.37 0.17 1.37
C TRP A 304 19.67 0.52 -0.08
N ALA A 305 19.10 1.62 -0.57
CA ALA A 305 19.20 2.07 -1.95
C ALA A 305 20.39 3.03 -2.21
N GLY A 306 21.09 3.52 -1.18
CA GLY A 306 22.17 4.49 -1.32
C GLY A 306 21.69 5.91 -1.70
N ILE A 307 20.51 6.33 -1.23
CA ILE A 307 19.91 7.63 -1.61
C ILE A 307 20.39 8.72 -0.66
N GLY A 308 21.31 9.57 -1.12
CA GLY A 308 21.88 10.66 -0.32
C GLY A 308 22.80 10.21 0.82
N VAL A 309 23.04 8.91 0.92
CA VAL A 309 23.90 8.25 1.91
C VAL A 309 24.69 7.12 1.24
N LEU A 310 25.80 6.72 1.83
CA LEU A 310 26.48 5.49 1.39
C LEU A 310 25.60 4.28 1.66
N GLN A 311 25.49 3.40 0.68
CA GLN A 311 24.74 2.16 0.83
C GLN A 311 25.30 1.33 1.98
N SER A 312 24.44 0.96 2.92
CA SER A 312 24.81 0.18 4.10
C SER A 312 23.67 -0.78 4.48
N CYS A 313 23.90 -2.07 4.23
CA CYS A 313 22.92 -3.10 4.58
C CYS A 313 22.65 -3.15 6.10
N GLU A 314 23.69 -3.01 6.94
CA GLU A 314 23.56 -3.10 8.40
C GLU A 314 22.77 -1.90 8.98
N SER A 315 22.99 -0.70 8.45
CA SER A 315 22.21 0.48 8.83
C SER A 315 20.74 0.31 8.41
N ALA A 316 20.50 -0.17 7.18
CA ALA A 316 19.15 -0.47 6.71
C ALA A 316 18.46 -1.54 7.59
N LEU A 317 19.20 -2.60 7.94
CA LEU A 317 18.73 -3.69 8.81
C LEU A 317 18.30 -3.16 10.18
N THR A 318 19.07 -2.28 10.77
CA THR A 318 18.78 -1.68 12.09
C THR A 318 17.45 -0.93 12.06
N HIS A 319 17.27 -0.06 11.08
CA HIS A 319 16.05 0.74 10.94
C HIS A 319 14.81 -0.13 10.63
N TYR A 320 14.90 -1.03 9.65
CA TYR A 320 13.78 -1.89 9.28
C TYR A 320 13.41 -2.89 10.39
N ARG A 321 14.39 -3.42 11.13
CA ARG A 321 14.14 -4.32 12.25
C ARG A 321 13.32 -3.65 13.35
N LEU A 322 13.62 -2.39 13.68
CA LEU A 322 12.87 -1.62 14.68
C LEU A 322 11.41 -1.47 14.27
N VAL A 323 11.16 -1.03 13.03
CA VAL A 323 9.80 -0.87 12.50
C VAL A 323 9.08 -2.22 12.43
N ALA A 324 9.77 -3.26 11.94
CA ALA A 324 9.19 -4.60 11.81
C ALA A 324 8.81 -5.20 13.18
N ASN A 325 9.58 -4.93 14.23
CA ASN A 325 9.23 -5.34 15.60
C ASN A 325 7.88 -4.72 16.02
N HIS A 326 7.69 -3.43 15.75
CA HIS A 326 6.44 -2.75 16.06
C HIS A 326 5.27 -3.33 15.24
N VAL A 327 5.45 -3.50 13.93
CA VAL A 327 4.40 -4.10 13.09
C VAL A 327 4.06 -5.51 13.54
N ALA A 328 5.07 -6.32 13.91
CA ALA A 328 4.85 -7.70 14.36
C ALA A 328 4.11 -7.77 15.69
N SER A 329 4.28 -6.78 16.59
CA SER A 329 3.53 -6.70 17.86
C SER A 329 2.06 -6.31 17.66
N ASP A 330 1.75 -5.56 16.62
CA ASP A 330 0.40 -5.07 16.33
C ASP A 330 -0.47 -6.08 15.56
N ILE A 331 0.10 -7.23 15.16
CA ILE A 331 -0.62 -8.23 14.36
C ILE A 331 -1.49 -9.09 15.26
N SER A 332 -2.80 -9.07 14.98
CA SER A 332 -3.80 -9.92 15.62
C SER A 332 -3.81 -11.35 15.06
N LEU A 333 -4.55 -12.26 15.70
CA LEU A 333 -4.80 -13.62 15.21
C LEU A 333 -5.54 -13.65 13.85
N THR A 334 -6.30 -12.62 13.55
CA THR A 334 -7.00 -12.47 12.26
C THR A 334 -6.07 -12.07 11.11
N GLY A 335 -4.82 -11.69 11.40
CA GLY A 335 -3.79 -11.43 10.39
C GLY A 335 -3.71 -9.98 9.90
N GLY A 336 -4.54 -9.06 10.45
CA GLY A 336 -4.56 -7.65 10.07
C GLY A 336 -5.27 -7.35 8.74
N THR A 337 -5.27 -6.08 8.35
CA THR A 337 -5.90 -5.61 7.11
C THR A 337 -5.10 -6.01 5.86
N VAL A 338 -5.80 -6.31 4.79
CA VAL A 338 -5.18 -6.64 3.49
C VAL A 338 -4.68 -5.36 2.82
N VAL A 339 -3.37 -5.27 2.59
CA VAL A 339 -2.77 -4.14 1.85
C VAL A 339 -2.95 -4.36 0.36
N GLN A 340 -3.70 -3.49 -0.29
CA GLN A 340 -3.88 -3.51 -1.74
C GLN A 340 -2.76 -2.70 -2.43
N ARG A 341 -2.11 -3.35 -3.39
CA ARG A 341 -1.00 -2.78 -4.15
C ARG A 341 -1.41 -2.62 -5.61
N ILE A 342 -2.17 -1.55 -5.89
CA ILE A 342 -2.68 -1.26 -7.23
C ILE A 342 -1.67 -0.40 -7.98
N ARG A 343 -1.19 -0.89 -9.12
CA ARG A 343 -0.33 -0.12 -10.03
C ARG A 343 -1.18 0.56 -11.08
N LEU A 344 -1.13 1.88 -11.13
CA LEU A 344 -1.89 2.69 -12.09
C LEU A 344 -1.53 2.39 -13.55
N PRO A 345 -0.24 2.14 -13.91
CA PRO A 345 0.10 1.74 -15.28
C PRO A 345 -0.61 0.46 -15.71
N ASP A 346 -0.58 -0.57 -14.86
CA ASP A 346 -1.17 -1.87 -15.16
C ASP A 346 -2.70 -1.78 -15.26
N GLU A 347 -3.33 -0.90 -14.47
CA GLU A 347 -4.78 -0.68 -14.49
C GLU A 347 -5.25 0.06 -15.75
N VAL A 348 -4.44 0.98 -16.26
CA VAL A 348 -4.76 1.66 -17.53
C VAL A 348 -4.66 0.71 -18.71
N GLU A 349 -3.68 -0.23 -18.70
CA GLU A 349 -3.56 -1.25 -19.72
C GLU A 349 -4.68 -2.30 -19.64
N ASN A 350 -5.08 -2.72 -18.43
CA ASN A 350 -6.09 -3.75 -18.19
C ASN A 350 -7.11 -3.28 -17.13
N PRO A 351 -8.07 -2.43 -17.51
CA PRO A 351 -9.07 -1.90 -16.59
C PRO A 351 -9.85 -3.01 -15.88
N GLY A 352 -9.92 -2.93 -14.53
CA GLY A 352 -10.67 -3.85 -13.69
C GLY A 352 -9.97 -5.16 -13.34
N MET A 353 -9.06 -5.69 -14.17
CA MET A 353 -8.31 -6.91 -13.86
C MET A 353 -7.07 -6.64 -13.01
N ALA A 354 -6.36 -5.57 -13.29
CA ALA A 354 -5.09 -5.26 -12.62
C ALA A 354 -5.26 -4.77 -11.17
N SER A 355 -6.37 -4.13 -10.85
CA SER A 355 -6.63 -3.62 -9.49
C SER A 355 -6.97 -4.74 -8.49
N GLY A 356 -7.48 -5.88 -8.98
CA GLY A 356 -8.02 -6.94 -8.11
C GLY A 356 -9.23 -6.48 -7.27
N MET A 357 -9.75 -5.27 -7.55
CA MET A 357 -10.98 -4.75 -6.96
C MET A 357 -12.17 -5.53 -7.51
N LEU A 358 -13.14 -5.80 -6.67
CA LEU A 358 -14.41 -6.34 -7.14
C LEU A 358 -15.25 -5.17 -7.69
N GLU A 359 -15.84 -5.38 -8.84
CA GLU A 359 -16.85 -4.45 -9.36
C GLU A 359 -18.03 -4.39 -8.38
N GLU A 360 -18.61 -3.21 -8.21
CA GLU A 360 -19.71 -3.00 -7.27
C GLU A 360 -20.91 -3.91 -7.60
N ASP A 361 -21.21 -4.09 -8.87
CA ASP A 361 -22.24 -5.02 -9.35
C ASP A 361 -21.97 -6.47 -8.91
N LEU A 362 -20.69 -6.89 -8.89
CA LEU A 362 -20.31 -8.23 -8.45
C LEU A 362 -20.46 -8.37 -6.92
N ILE A 363 -20.14 -7.32 -6.15
CA ILE A 363 -20.35 -7.31 -4.70
C ILE A 363 -21.86 -7.42 -4.40
N GLN A 364 -22.69 -6.62 -5.08
CA GLN A 364 -24.14 -6.68 -4.94
C GLN A 364 -24.70 -8.05 -5.33
N TYR A 365 -24.17 -8.66 -6.38
CA TYR A 365 -24.54 -10.02 -6.77
C TYR A 365 -24.20 -11.05 -5.68
N TYR A 366 -23.01 -10.98 -5.06
CA TYR A 366 -22.70 -11.87 -3.95
C TYR A 366 -23.57 -11.59 -2.72
N GLN A 367 -23.92 -10.33 -2.45
CA GLN A 367 -24.87 -9.97 -1.37
C GLN A 367 -26.25 -10.59 -1.63
N PHE A 368 -26.74 -10.47 -2.84
CA PHE A 368 -28.00 -11.12 -3.24
C PHE A 368 -27.95 -12.64 -3.06
N LEU A 369 -26.86 -13.30 -3.46
CA LEU A 369 -26.70 -14.75 -3.26
C LEU A 369 -26.70 -15.11 -1.76
N ALA A 370 -26.00 -14.34 -0.95
CA ALA A 370 -25.92 -14.56 0.50
C ALA A 370 -27.30 -14.39 1.18
N GLU A 371 -28.09 -13.41 0.74
CA GLU A 371 -29.48 -13.20 1.19
C GLU A 371 -30.40 -14.34 0.77
N LYS A 372 -30.15 -14.98 -0.38
CA LYS A 372 -30.87 -16.19 -0.84
C LYS A 372 -30.44 -17.46 -0.11
N GLY A 373 -29.48 -17.37 0.81
CA GLY A 373 -29.01 -18.47 1.63
C GLY A 373 -27.83 -19.25 1.04
N ASP A 374 -27.13 -18.72 0.02
CA ASP A 374 -25.90 -19.33 -0.46
C ASP A 374 -24.80 -19.22 0.60
N VAL A 375 -24.42 -20.36 1.15
CA VAL A 375 -23.48 -20.46 2.26
C VAL A 375 -22.07 -20.05 1.85
N GLN A 376 -21.68 -20.29 0.59
CA GLN A 376 -20.35 -19.92 0.11
C GLN A 376 -20.25 -18.40 -0.07
N ALA A 377 -21.29 -17.75 -0.59
CA ALA A 377 -21.37 -16.30 -0.68
C ALA A 377 -21.34 -15.67 0.73
N GLN A 378 -22.06 -16.23 1.71
CA GLN A 378 -22.03 -15.76 3.09
C GLN A 378 -20.61 -15.85 3.69
N VAL A 379 -19.91 -16.98 3.53
CA VAL A 379 -18.53 -17.13 4.02
C VAL A 379 -17.59 -16.17 3.31
N GLY A 380 -17.70 -16.03 2.00
CA GLY A 380 -16.86 -15.11 1.21
C GLY A 380 -17.04 -13.64 1.61
N LEU A 381 -18.29 -13.19 1.75
CA LEU A 381 -18.61 -11.83 2.24
C LEU A 381 -18.18 -11.63 3.69
N GLY A 382 -18.37 -12.64 4.54
CA GLY A 382 -17.88 -12.61 5.92
C GLY A 382 -16.38 -12.39 5.98
N GLN A 383 -15.59 -13.07 5.17
CA GLN A 383 -14.13 -12.88 5.08
C GLN A 383 -13.75 -11.50 4.53
N LEU A 384 -14.46 -11.02 3.49
CA LEU A 384 -14.21 -9.69 2.93
C LEU A 384 -14.48 -8.58 3.95
N HIS A 385 -15.58 -8.68 4.70
CA HIS A 385 -15.88 -7.72 5.76
C HIS A 385 -14.98 -7.86 6.99
N LEU A 386 -14.47 -9.06 7.29
CA LEU A 386 -13.56 -9.27 8.42
C LEU A 386 -12.20 -8.60 8.18
N HIS A 387 -11.63 -8.76 6.98
CA HIS A 387 -10.29 -8.28 6.66
C HIS A 387 -10.29 -6.96 5.89
N GLY A 388 -11.40 -6.57 5.31
CA GLY A 388 -11.45 -5.51 4.31
C GLY A 388 -10.77 -5.92 3.00
N GLY A 389 -10.75 -5.03 2.02
CA GLY A 389 -10.04 -5.23 0.76
C GLY A 389 -10.96 -5.51 -0.42
N ARG A 390 -10.39 -5.48 -1.62
CA ARG A 390 -11.09 -5.62 -2.92
C ARG A 390 -12.26 -4.66 -3.10
N GLY A 391 -12.19 -3.44 -2.51
CA GLY A 391 -13.28 -2.46 -2.54
C GLY A 391 -14.30 -2.57 -1.42
N VAL A 392 -14.20 -3.59 -0.55
CA VAL A 392 -15.08 -3.78 0.60
C VAL A 392 -14.41 -3.21 1.86
N GLU A 393 -15.12 -2.35 2.57
CA GLU A 393 -14.66 -1.82 3.86
C GLU A 393 -14.72 -2.88 4.95
N GLN A 394 -13.74 -2.84 5.86
CA GLN A 394 -13.72 -3.70 7.04
C GLN A 394 -14.93 -3.38 7.93
N ASN A 395 -15.71 -4.40 8.25
CA ASN A 395 -16.88 -4.27 9.11
C ASN A 395 -17.11 -5.56 9.92
N HIS A 396 -16.68 -5.53 11.17
CA HIS A 396 -16.77 -6.71 12.06
C HIS A 396 -18.20 -7.16 12.33
N GLN A 397 -19.19 -6.24 12.39
CA GLN A 397 -20.59 -6.58 12.58
C GLN A 397 -21.13 -7.40 11.40
N ARG A 398 -20.95 -6.90 10.18
CA ARG A 398 -21.40 -7.63 8.98
C ARG A 398 -20.67 -8.96 8.83
N ALA A 399 -19.38 -9.01 9.14
CA ALA A 399 -18.62 -10.27 9.13
C ALA A 399 -19.22 -11.29 10.11
N PHE A 400 -19.52 -10.85 11.32
CA PHE A 400 -20.15 -11.69 12.36
C PHE A 400 -21.53 -12.22 11.92
N ASP A 401 -22.37 -11.35 11.36
CA ASP A 401 -23.71 -11.71 10.89
C ASP A 401 -23.65 -12.76 9.77
N TYR A 402 -22.81 -12.56 8.76
CA TYR A 402 -22.63 -13.53 7.68
C TYR A 402 -22.06 -14.86 8.16
N PHE A 403 -21.06 -14.84 9.07
CA PHE A 403 -20.54 -16.09 9.62
C PHE A 403 -21.55 -16.82 10.48
N ASN A 404 -22.41 -16.14 11.24
CA ASN A 404 -23.49 -16.77 12.00
C ASN A 404 -24.50 -17.46 11.08
N LEU A 405 -24.92 -16.79 9.99
CA LEU A 405 -25.82 -17.39 9.02
C LEU A 405 -25.22 -18.68 8.42
N ALA A 406 -23.97 -18.62 7.96
CA ALA A 406 -23.28 -19.75 7.37
C ALA A 406 -22.98 -20.88 8.39
N ALA A 407 -22.66 -20.53 9.64
CA ALA A 407 -22.41 -21.50 10.72
C ALA A 407 -23.69 -22.26 11.12
N ASN A 408 -24.84 -21.57 11.17
CA ASN A 408 -26.16 -22.19 11.42
C ASN A 408 -26.56 -23.14 10.27
N ALA A 409 -26.09 -22.86 9.04
CA ALA A 409 -26.23 -23.78 7.92
C ALA A 409 -25.21 -24.94 7.93
N GLY A 410 -24.38 -25.04 8.97
CA GLY A 410 -23.43 -26.13 9.17
C GLY A 410 -22.08 -25.96 8.52
N ASN A 411 -21.71 -24.75 8.06
CA ASN A 411 -20.42 -24.50 7.40
C ASN A 411 -19.26 -24.47 8.41
N SER A 412 -18.26 -25.34 8.23
CA SER A 412 -17.12 -25.48 9.13
C SER A 412 -16.15 -24.28 9.08
N HIS A 413 -16.03 -23.60 7.92
CA HIS A 413 -15.19 -22.41 7.81
C HIS A 413 -15.79 -21.24 8.59
N ALA A 414 -17.10 -21.02 8.47
CA ALA A 414 -17.80 -20.00 9.24
C ALA A 414 -17.68 -20.22 10.74
N MET A 415 -17.87 -21.49 11.20
CA MET A 415 -17.67 -21.85 12.61
C MET A 415 -16.26 -21.53 13.08
N ALA A 416 -15.24 -21.84 12.28
CA ALA A 416 -13.85 -21.56 12.64
C ALA A 416 -13.55 -20.05 12.70
N PHE A 417 -14.11 -19.23 11.80
CA PHE A 417 -13.98 -17.78 11.86
C PHE A 417 -14.72 -17.15 13.04
N LEU A 418 -15.90 -17.66 13.39
CA LEU A 418 -16.57 -17.28 14.65
C LEU A 418 -15.70 -17.61 15.87
N GLY A 419 -15.08 -18.80 15.86
CA GLY A 419 -14.13 -19.18 16.92
C GLY A 419 -12.96 -18.18 17.03
N LYS A 420 -12.41 -17.70 15.89
CA LYS A 420 -11.38 -16.65 15.90
C LYS A 420 -11.92 -15.35 16.47
N MET A 421 -13.08 -14.87 16.04
CA MET A 421 -13.68 -13.62 16.52
C MET A 421 -13.95 -13.66 18.04
N TYR A 422 -14.46 -14.77 18.57
CA TYR A 422 -14.64 -14.94 20.03
C TYR A 422 -13.30 -15.07 20.78
N SER A 423 -12.26 -15.61 20.16
CA SER A 423 -10.94 -15.75 20.79
C SER A 423 -10.21 -14.42 20.92
N GLU A 424 -10.40 -13.50 19.97
CA GLU A 424 -9.80 -12.16 20.01
C GLU A 424 -10.66 -11.17 20.79
N GLY A 425 -11.96 -11.25 20.62
CA GLY A 425 -12.89 -10.24 21.07
C GLY A 425 -12.85 -8.96 20.23
N SER A 426 -13.89 -8.18 20.31
CA SER A 426 -14.01 -6.86 19.69
C SER A 426 -15.14 -6.09 20.40
N ASP A 427 -15.31 -4.81 20.06
CA ASP A 427 -16.44 -4.00 20.56
C ASP A 427 -17.82 -4.63 20.30
N ILE A 428 -17.88 -5.53 19.30
CA ILE A 428 -19.11 -6.19 18.86
C ILE A 428 -19.24 -7.60 19.45
N VAL A 429 -18.14 -8.35 19.51
CA VAL A 429 -18.10 -9.73 19.97
C VAL A 429 -17.24 -9.79 21.24
N PRO A 430 -17.84 -10.02 22.42
CA PRO A 430 -17.09 -10.12 23.64
C PRO A 430 -16.12 -11.32 23.60
N GLN A 431 -14.93 -11.14 24.10
CA GLN A 431 -13.94 -12.22 24.19
C GLN A 431 -14.47 -13.37 25.06
N SER A 432 -14.50 -14.57 24.52
CA SER A 432 -14.92 -15.79 25.25
C SER A 432 -14.11 -17.00 24.80
N ASN A 433 -13.19 -17.43 25.62
CA ASN A 433 -12.38 -18.62 25.33
C ASN A 433 -13.21 -19.91 25.25
N GLU A 434 -14.28 -20.01 26.04
CA GLU A 434 -15.17 -21.19 26.03
C GLU A 434 -15.98 -21.29 24.74
N THR A 435 -16.57 -20.18 24.31
CA THR A 435 -17.31 -20.11 23.05
C THR A 435 -16.39 -20.34 21.85
N ALA A 436 -15.20 -19.70 21.87
CA ALA A 436 -14.19 -19.91 20.84
C ALA A 436 -13.79 -21.38 20.73
N LEU A 437 -13.51 -22.03 21.88
CA LEU A 437 -13.15 -23.44 21.94
C LEU A 437 -14.26 -24.34 21.40
N HIS A 438 -15.53 -24.06 21.73
CA HIS A 438 -16.67 -24.80 21.22
C HIS A 438 -16.73 -24.76 19.69
N TYR A 439 -16.60 -23.57 19.09
CA TYR A 439 -16.62 -23.39 17.64
C TYR A 439 -15.39 -24.04 16.97
N PHE A 440 -14.19 -23.88 17.54
CA PHE A 440 -12.98 -24.52 17.01
C PHE A 440 -13.07 -26.04 17.05
N LYS A 441 -13.59 -26.61 18.14
CA LYS A 441 -13.76 -28.05 18.25
C LYS A 441 -14.73 -28.58 17.20
N LYS A 442 -15.87 -27.92 17.04
CA LYS A 442 -16.89 -28.29 16.05
C LYS A 442 -16.35 -28.24 14.61
N ALA A 443 -15.61 -27.18 14.29
CA ALA A 443 -14.96 -27.04 12.99
C ALA A 443 -13.83 -28.06 12.77
N ALA A 444 -13.00 -28.32 13.79
CA ALA A 444 -11.90 -29.29 13.71
C ALA A 444 -12.38 -30.74 13.58
N ASP A 445 -13.49 -31.09 14.25
CA ASP A 445 -14.14 -32.42 14.13
C ASP A 445 -14.66 -32.65 12.69
N MET A 446 -15.03 -31.59 11.98
CA MET A 446 -15.35 -31.60 10.54
C MET A 446 -14.13 -31.56 9.63
N GLY A 447 -12.92 -31.65 10.18
CA GLY A 447 -11.66 -31.65 9.42
C GLY A 447 -11.15 -30.27 8.99
N ASN A 448 -11.79 -29.18 9.40
CA ASN A 448 -11.44 -27.82 8.98
C ASN A 448 -10.07 -27.39 9.53
N PRO A 449 -9.12 -26.93 8.66
CA PRO A 449 -7.76 -26.59 9.11
C PRO A 449 -7.70 -25.32 9.98
N VAL A 450 -8.63 -24.38 9.79
CA VAL A 450 -8.72 -23.17 10.63
C VAL A 450 -9.13 -23.56 12.05
N GLY A 451 -10.15 -24.42 12.17
CA GLY A 451 -10.58 -24.96 13.46
C GLY A 451 -9.51 -25.80 14.16
N GLN A 452 -8.78 -26.63 13.40
CA GLN A 452 -7.64 -27.40 13.91
C GLN A 452 -6.53 -26.46 14.43
N SER A 453 -6.17 -25.41 13.68
CA SER A 453 -5.21 -24.40 14.13
C SER A 453 -5.70 -23.68 15.38
N GLY A 454 -6.98 -23.28 15.44
CA GLY A 454 -7.58 -22.66 16.63
C GLY A 454 -7.52 -23.55 17.88
N LEU A 455 -7.82 -24.87 17.75
CA LEU A 455 -7.63 -25.82 18.83
C LEU A 455 -6.16 -25.99 19.23
N GLY A 456 -5.25 -26.02 18.26
CA GLY A 456 -3.82 -26.03 18.53
C GLY A 456 -3.40 -24.82 19.39
N MET A 457 -3.90 -23.62 19.08
CA MET A 457 -3.68 -22.41 19.87
C MET A 457 -4.29 -22.51 21.27
N ALA A 458 -5.51 -23.03 21.39
CA ALA A 458 -6.16 -23.23 22.69
C ALA A 458 -5.33 -24.13 23.59
N TYR A 459 -4.82 -25.27 23.11
CA TYR A 459 -3.96 -26.18 23.86
C TYR A 459 -2.55 -25.61 24.14
N LEU A 460 -2.02 -24.80 23.22
CA LEU A 460 -0.69 -24.19 23.37
C LEU A 460 -0.66 -23.17 24.51
N TYR A 461 -1.70 -22.32 24.58
CA TYR A 461 -1.77 -21.21 25.55
C TYR A 461 -2.72 -21.46 26.73
N GLY A 462 -3.39 -22.59 26.79
CA GLY A 462 -4.31 -22.90 27.87
C GLY A 462 -5.60 -22.09 27.84
N ARG A 463 -6.09 -21.71 26.67
CA ARG A 463 -7.31 -20.90 26.51
C ARG A 463 -8.55 -21.77 26.55
N GLY A 464 -9.23 -21.80 27.70
CA GLY A 464 -10.41 -22.62 27.95
C GLY A 464 -10.14 -24.12 28.12
N VAL A 465 -8.88 -24.56 28.01
CA VAL A 465 -8.41 -25.94 28.22
C VAL A 465 -7.05 -25.94 28.90
N PRO A 466 -6.68 -26.99 29.64
CA PRO A 466 -5.33 -27.13 30.19
C PRO A 466 -4.28 -27.14 29.07
N VAL A 467 -3.10 -26.54 29.33
CA VAL A 467 -1.97 -26.54 28.41
C VAL A 467 -1.56 -27.98 28.07
N ASN A 468 -1.48 -28.30 26.78
CA ASN A 468 -1.02 -29.61 26.29
C ASN A 468 -0.30 -29.44 24.95
N TYR A 469 1.03 -29.46 25.03
CA TYR A 469 1.88 -29.23 23.84
C TYR A 469 1.80 -30.37 22.82
N ASP A 470 1.56 -31.64 23.25
CA ASP A 470 1.45 -32.77 22.33
C ASP A 470 0.17 -32.66 21.47
N LEU A 471 -0.95 -32.28 22.10
CA LEU A 471 -2.20 -32.02 21.38
C LEU A 471 -2.06 -30.80 20.48
N ALA A 472 -1.42 -29.71 20.95
CA ALA A 472 -1.17 -28.53 20.14
C ALA A 472 -0.37 -28.89 18.89
N LEU A 473 0.73 -29.63 19.05
CA LEU A 473 1.55 -30.12 17.95
C LEU A 473 0.75 -30.94 16.94
N LYS A 474 -0.05 -31.90 17.41
CA LYS A 474 -0.87 -32.76 16.56
C LYS A 474 -1.88 -31.96 15.72
N TYR A 475 -2.55 -30.98 16.34
CA TYR A 475 -3.52 -30.16 15.63
C TYR A 475 -2.86 -29.20 14.63
N PHE A 476 -1.72 -28.58 14.98
CA PHE A 476 -0.97 -27.75 14.04
C PHE A 476 -0.41 -28.57 12.86
N GLN A 477 0.04 -29.80 13.09
CA GLN A 477 0.46 -30.70 12.02
C GLN A 477 -0.67 -30.97 11.03
N LYS A 478 -1.85 -31.33 11.53
CA LYS A 478 -3.03 -31.56 10.69
C LYS A 478 -3.44 -30.33 9.87
N ALA A 479 -3.37 -29.14 10.48
CA ALA A 479 -3.67 -27.89 9.79
C ALA A 479 -2.60 -27.56 8.74
N ALA A 480 -1.32 -27.75 9.07
CA ALA A 480 -0.21 -27.46 8.17
C ALA A 480 -0.14 -28.43 6.97
N GLU A 481 -0.49 -29.71 7.16
CA GLU A 481 -0.61 -30.70 6.07
C GLU A 481 -1.66 -30.32 5.05
N GLN A 482 -2.73 -29.65 5.48
CA GLN A 482 -3.75 -29.07 4.60
C GLN A 482 -3.35 -27.72 4.00
N GLY A 483 -2.10 -27.25 4.22
CA GLY A 483 -1.59 -25.99 3.71
C GLY A 483 -2.01 -24.75 4.51
N TRP A 484 -2.62 -24.91 5.70
CA TRP A 484 -3.06 -23.78 6.49
C TRP A 484 -1.88 -23.00 7.08
N VAL A 485 -1.81 -21.72 6.71
CA VAL A 485 -0.64 -20.85 6.92
C VAL A 485 -0.36 -20.61 8.41
N ASP A 486 -1.41 -20.37 9.23
CA ASP A 486 -1.24 -20.19 10.69
C ASP A 486 -0.70 -21.48 11.35
N GLY A 487 -1.19 -22.65 10.92
CA GLY A 487 -0.71 -23.95 11.39
C GLY A 487 0.77 -24.16 11.08
N GLN A 488 1.20 -23.79 9.87
CA GLN A 488 2.61 -23.82 9.45
C GLN A 488 3.46 -22.85 10.30
N LEU A 489 2.98 -21.61 10.52
CA LEU A 489 3.67 -20.64 11.37
C LEU A 489 3.87 -21.16 12.79
N GLN A 490 2.82 -21.72 13.40
CA GLN A 490 2.89 -22.21 14.79
C GLN A 490 3.81 -23.43 14.92
N LEU A 491 3.79 -24.34 13.94
CA LEU A 491 4.78 -25.42 13.88
C LEU A 491 6.21 -24.90 13.78
N GLY A 492 6.45 -23.92 12.92
CA GLY A 492 7.73 -23.25 12.82
C GLY A 492 8.17 -22.66 14.15
N SER A 493 7.26 -22.02 14.88
CA SER A 493 7.51 -21.42 16.20
C SER A 493 7.79 -22.49 17.27
N MET A 494 7.06 -23.61 17.27
CA MET A 494 7.29 -24.71 18.20
C MET A 494 8.67 -25.33 17.99
N TYR A 495 9.09 -25.60 16.75
CA TYR A 495 10.42 -26.10 16.43
C TYR A 495 11.53 -25.09 16.73
N TYR A 496 11.29 -23.80 16.50
CA TYR A 496 12.26 -22.75 16.76
C TYR A 496 12.54 -22.58 18.26
N ASN A 497 11.50 -22.60 19.09
CA ASN A 497 11.59 -22.39 20.52
C ASN A 497 11.84 -23.69 21.29
N GLY A 498 11.54 -24.85 20.71
CA GLY A 498 11.60 -26.16 21.37
C GLY A 498 10.42 -26.36 22.35
N ILE A 499 9.21 -25.89 21.99
CA ILE A 499 7.99 -26.02 22.81
C ILE A 499 7.29 -27.32 22.44
N GLY A 500 7.23 -28.29 23.37
CA GLY A 500 6.63 -29.61 23.14
C GLY A 500 7.40 -30.51 22.15
N VAL A 501 8.48 -30.00 21.55
CA VAL A 501 9.34 -30.73 20.62
C VAL A 501 10.80 -30.35 20.83
N LYS A 502 11.71 -31.25 20.42
CA LYS A 502 13.14 -30.90 20.40
C LYS A 502 13.37 -29.75 19.44
N ARG A 503 14.11 -28.72 19.87
CA ARG A 503 14.47 -27.58 19.03
C ARG A 503 15.14 -28.02 17.72
N ASP A 504 14.61 -27.60 16.59
CA ASP A 504 15.11 -27.90 15.25
C ASP A 504 14.91 -26.70 14.32
N TYR A 505 15.99 -25.95 14.13
CA TYR A 505 15.97 -24.75 13.29
C TYR A 505 15.77 -25.08 11.79
N LYS A 506 16.13 -26.29 11.32
CA LYS A 506 15.89 -26.68 9.92
C LYS A 506 14.37 -26.87 9.66
N GLN A 507 13.70 -27.55 10.58
CA GLN A 507 12.24 -27.68 10.52
C GLN A 507 11.56 -26.34 10.70
N ALA A 508 12.01 -25.51 11.62
CA ALA A 508 11.48 -24.14 11.80
C ALA A 508 11.60 -23.33 10.50
N LEU A 509 12.77 -23.34 9.86
CA LEU A 509 13.00 -22.67 8.58
C LEU A 509 12.05 -23.18 7.50
N LYS A 510 11.86 -24.50 7.38
CA LYS A 510 10.96 -25.11 6.40
C LYS A 510 9.53 -24.59 6.57
N TYR A 511 9.00 -24.63 7.79
CA TYR A 511 7.63 -24.20 8.06
C TYR A 511 7.46 -22.68 7.95
N PHE A 512 8.43 -21.88 8.36
CA PHE A 512 8.37 -20.44 8.14
C PHE A 512 8.43 -20.07 6.65
N ASN A 513 9.22 -20.79 5.83
CA ASN A 513 9.21 -20.60 4.38
C ASN A 513 7.84 -20.93 3.76
N LEU A 514 7.23 -22.06 4.14
CA LEU A 514 5.89 -22.42 3.68
C LEU A 514 4.86 -21.35 4.09
N ALA A 515 4.89 -20.90 5.34
CA ALA A 515 3.99 -19.86 5.81
C ALA A 515 4.22 -18.49 5.13
N SER A 516 5.47 -18.16 4.79
CA SER A 516 5.81 -16.93 4.06
C SER A 516 5.33 -16.97 2.61
N GLN A 517 5.38 -18.13 1.95
CA GLN A 517 4.79 -18.33 0.62
C GLN A 517 3.27 -18.11 0.64
N GLY A 518 2.61 -18.48 1.73
CA GLY A 518 1.21 -18.14 1.99
C GLY A 518 0.98 -16.67 2.39
N GLY A 519 2.03 -15.85 2.44
CA GLY A 519 1.94 -14.41 2.70
C GLY A 519 1.86 -14.01 4.18
N HIS A 520 2.10 -14.92 5.13
CA HIS A 520 1.96 -14.63 6.56
C HIS A 520 3.05 -13.67 7.07
N ILE A 521 2.64 -12.54 7.64
CA ILE A 521 3.56 -11.45 8.04
C ILE A 521 4.56 -11.89 9.11
N LEU A 522 4.10 -12.62 10.14
CA LEU A 522 4.99 -13.14 11.18
C LEU A 522 5.97 -14.20 10.67
N ALA A 523 5.63 -14.90 9.58
CA ALA A 523 6.58 -15.82 8.95
C ALA A 523 7.73 -15.06 8.28
N PHE A 524 7.43 -13.98 7.56
CA PHE A 524 8.46 -13.07 7.04
C PHE A 524 9.33 -12.49 8.15
N TYR A 525 8.70 -12.06 9.26
CA TYR A 525 9.42 -11.53 10.41
C TYR A 525 10.38 -12.56 11.04
N ASN A 526 9.91 -13.79 11.28
CA ASN A 526 10.73 -14.85 11.86
C ASN A 526 11.88 -15.26 10.92
N LEU A 527 11.62 -15.38 9.62
CA LEU A 527 12.65 -15.62 8.61
C LEU A 527 13.69 -14.49 8.59
N ALA A 528 13.23 -13.24 8.63
CA ALA A 528 14.11 -12.08 8.69
C ALA A 528 15.04 -12.12 9.91
N GLN A 529 14.48 -12.47 11.08
CA GLN A 529 15.29 -12.67 12.30
C GLN A 529 16.32 -13.80 12.16
N MET A 530 15.91 -14.95 11.58
CA MET A 530 16.83 -16.07 11.33
C MET A 530 17.99 -15.67 10.42
N HIS A 531 17.71 -14.97 9.32
CA HIS A 531 18.75 -14.48 8.41
C HIS A 531 19.60 -13.36 9.01
N ALA A 532 19.03 -12.48 9.83
CA ALA A 532 19.76 -11.41 10.50
C ALA A 532 20.74 -11.93 11.57
N THR A 533 20.36 -13.01 12.28
CA THR A 533 21.17 -13.60 13.36
C THR A 533 22.02 -14.78 12.92
N GLY A 534 21.75 -15.37 11.77
CA GLY A 534 22.38 -16.63 11.33
C GLY A 534 21.87 -17.86 12.07
N THR A 535 20.66 -17.82 12.65
CA THR A 535 20.08 -18.91 13.43
C THR A 535 19.49 -19.96 12.50
N GLY A 536 20.14 -21.13 12.38
CA GLY A 536 19.71 -22.22 11.52
C GLY A 536 19.90 -22.02 10.02
N VAL A 537 20.36 -20.85 9.61
CA VAL A 537 20.74 -20.48 8.24
C VAL A 537 22.01 -19.64 8.26
N MET A 538 22.69 -19.55 7.14
CA MET A 538 23.80 -18.61 6.99
C MET A 538 23.27 -17.17 7.10
N ARG A 539 23.96 -16.33 7.89
CA ARG A 539 23.61 -14.93 8.03
C ARG A 539 23.63 -14.22 6.68
N SER A 540 22.55 -13.55 6.34
CA SER A 540 22.42 -12.76 5.12
C SER A 540 21.71 -11.44 5.45
N CYS A 541 22.49 -10.36 5.51
CA CYS A 541 21.94 -9.03 5.75
C CYS A 541 20.95 -8.65 4.65
N HIS A 542 21.27 -8.92 3.39
CA HIS A 542 20.44 -8.60 2.24
C HIS A 542 19.04 -9.24 2.34
N THR A 543 19.00 -10.57 2.51
CA THR A 543 17.74 -11.31 2.66
C THR A 543 16.96 -10.86 3.89
N ALA A 544 17.64 -10.56 5.01
CA ALA A 544 17.00 -10.07 6.22
C ALA A 544 16.34 -8.72 6.01
N VAL A 545 17.00 -7.77 5.31
CA VAL A 545 16.45 -6.45 5.00
C VAL A 545 15.22 -6.57 4.08
N GLU A 546 15.28 -7.39 3.04
CA GLU A 546 14.13 -7.60 2.13
C GLU A 546 12.91 -8.17 2.86
N LEU A 547 13.14 -9.16 3.72
CA LEU A 547 12.07 -9.77 4.52
C LEU A 547 11.50 -8.79 5.55
N PHE A 548 12.34 -8.03 6.27
CA PHE A 548 11.87 -6.99 7.19
C PHE A 548 11.14 -5.86 6.47
N LYS A 549 11.63 -5.43 5.29
CA LYS A 549 10.94 -4.45 4.45
C LYS A 549 9.52 -4.93 4.10
N ASN A 550 9.36 -6.21 3.72
CA ASN A 550 8.05 -6.82 3.48
C ASN A 550 7.11 -6.73 4.68
N VAL A 551 7.64 -6.90 5.91
CA VAL A 551 6.86 -6.73 7.14
C VAL A 551 6.49 -5.26 7.35
N CYS A 552 7.47 -4.35 7.25
CA CYS A 552 7.27 -2.91 7.45
C CYS A 552 6.22 -2.31 6.50
N GLU A 553 6.19 -2.77 5.25
CA GLU A 553 5.22 -2.33 4.24
C GLU A 553 3.77 -2.72 4.55
N ARG A 554 3.53 -3.53 5.57
CA ARG A 554 2.19 -3.95 6.03
C ARG A 554 1.73 -3.27 7.34
N GLY A 555 2.45 -2.22 7.77
CA GLY A 555 2.02 -1.37 8.88
C GLY A 555 0.81 -0.51 8.51
N ARG A 556 0.16 0.12 9.52
CA ARG A 556 -1.05 0.96 9.35
C ARG A 556 -0.89 2.08 8.30
N TRP A 557 0.32 2.60 8.11
CA TRP A 557 0.60 3.60 7.07
C TRP A 557 0.38 3.10 5.63
N SER A 558 0.28 1.78 5.42
CA SER A 558 -0.03 1.21 4.11
C SER A 558 -1.46 1.51 3.61
N GLU A 559 -2.38 1.86 4.50
CA GLU A 559 -3.73 2.30 4.16
C GLU A 559 -3.71 3.55 3.26
N ARG A 560 -2.64 4.35 3.36
CA ARG A 560 -2.42 5.50 2.50
C ARG A 560 -2.29 5.14 1.00
N LEU A 561 -1.89 3.91 0.65
CA LEU A 561 -1.88 3.45 -0.74
C LEU A 561 -3.28 3.49 -1.35
N MET A 562 -4.28 3.02 -0.60
CA MET A 562 -5.67 3.04 -1.04
C MET A 562 -6.26 4.45 -1.03
N SER A 563 -5.91 5.27 -0.04
CA SER A 563 -6.29 6.68 -0.02
C SER A 563 -5.77 7.42 -1.26
N ALA A 564 -4.50 7.21 -1.62
CA ALA A 564 -3.90 7.80 -2.81
C ALA A 564 -4.58 7.32 -4.12
N TYR A 565 -4.92 6.03 -4.19
CA TYR A 565 -5.65 5.46 -5.32
C TYR A 565 -7.04 6.08 -5.45
N ASN A 566 -7.78 6.22 -4.36
CA ASN A 566 -9.11 6.83 -4.35
C ASN A 566 -9.03 8.31 -4.77
N SER A 567 -8.04 9.08 -4.26
CA SER A 567 -7.84 10.47 -4.70
C SER A 567 -7.58 10.56 -6.21
N TYR A 568 -6.80 9.61 -6.78
CA TYR A 568 -6.57 9.53 -8.22
C TYR A 568 -7.86 9.23 -9.01
N LYS A 569 -8.69 8.29 -8.52
CA LYS A 569 -10.00 7.96 -9.11
C LYS A 569 -11.00 9.10 -9.02
N ASP A 570 -10.99 9.85 -7.93
CA ASP A 570 -11.82 11.05 -7.73
C ASP A 570 -11.36 12.24 -8.62
N GLY A 571 -10.23 12.09 -9.36
CA GLY A 571 -9.68 13.12 -10.27
C GLY A 571 -8.73 14.08 -9.58
N ASP A 572 -8.46 13.95 -8.28
CA ASP A 572 -7.49 14.79 -7.57
C ASP A 572 -6.07 14.19 -7.70
N SER A 573 -5.48 14.39 -8.88
CA SER A 573 -4.13 13.91 -9.18
C SER A 573 -3.05 14.57 -8.30
N ASN A 574 -3.28 15.80 -7.81
CA ASN A 574 -2.33 16.50 -6.94
C ASN A 574 -2.28 15.87 -5.55
N ALA A 575 -3.43 15.61 -4.94
CA ALA A 575 -3.51 14.90 -3.68
C ALA A 575 -2.93 13.48 -3.79
N ALA A 576 -3.28 12.77 -4.88
CA ALA A 576 -2.79 11.43 -5.14
C ALA A 576 -1.26 11.37 -5.25
N VAL A 577 -0.64 12.25 -6.05
CA VAL A 577 0.81 12.24 -6.27
C VAL A 577 1.58 12.55 -4.99
N VAL A 578 1.12 13.50 -4.15
CA VAL A 578 1.78 13.83 -2.88
C VAL A 578 1.76 12.63 -1.92
N GLN A 579 0.64 11.92 -1.83
CA GLN A 579 0.51 10.72 -1.02
C GLN A 579 1.45 9.60 -1.53
N TYR A 580 1.47 9.37 -2.86
CA TYR A 580 2.40 8.40 -3.44
C TYR A 580 3.87 8.80 -3.28
N LEU A 581 4.23 10.09 -3.36
CA LEU A 581 5.59 10.56 -3.12
C LEU A 581 6.07 10.27 -1.70
N LEU A 582 5.21 10.46 -0.67
CA LEU A 582 5.56 10.12 0.70
C LEU A 582 5.78 8.61 0.88
N LEU A 583 4.93 7.78 0.28
CA LEU A 583 5.09 6.32 0.29
C LEU A 583 6.31 5.87 -0.54
N ALA A 584 6.62 6.57 -1.64
CA ALA A 584 7.80 6.34 -2.46
C ALA A 584 9.10 6.58 -1.68
N GLU A 585 9.16 7.63 -0.83
CA GLU A 585 10.28 7.86 0.08
C GLU A 585 10.43 6.77 1.15
N GLN A 586 9.33 6.12 1.57
CA GLN A 586 9.35 4.96 2.46
C GLN A 586 9.82 3.67 1.76
N GLY A 587 10.00 3.68 0.44
CA GLY A 587 10.50 2.56 -0.34
C GLY A 587 9.43 1.65 -0.96
N TYR A 588 8.16 2.04 -0.98
CA TYR A 588 7.12 1.29 -1.69
C TYR A 588 7.32 1.36 -3.20
N GLU A 589 7.59 0.22 -3.83
CA GLU A 589 7.77 0.13 -5.29
C GLU A 589 6.51 0.59 -6.04
N VAL A 590 5.33 0.15 -5.60
CA VAL A 590 4.04 0.54 -6.18
C VAL A 590 3.81 2.05 -6.11
N ALA A 591 4.20 2.69 -5.00
CA ALA A 591 4.08 4.13 -4.86
C ALA A 591 5.06 4.89 -5.75
N GLN A 592 6.27 4.35 -5.96
CA GLN A 592 7.27 4.93 -6.86
C GLN A 592 6.78 4.89 -8.31
N SER A 593 6.26 3.74 -8.76
CA SER A 593 5.70 3.60 -10.11
C SER A 593 4.46 4.47 -10.33
N ASN A 594 3.56 4.54 -9.35
CA ASN A 594 2.34 5.37 -9.45
C ASN A 594 2.67 6.87 -9.42
N ALA A 595 3.59 7.31 -8.55
CA ALA A 595 4.05 8.69 -8.53
C ALA A 595 4.68 9.09 -9.87
N ALA A 596 5.56 8.24 -10.42
CA ALA A 596 6.17 8.47 -11.72
C ALA A 596 5.13 8.55 -12.85
N PHE A 597 4.14 7.67 -12.83
CA PHE A 597 3.05 7.66 -13.80
C PHE A 597 2.21 8.93 -13.78
N ILE A 598 1.83 9.43 -12.59
CA ILE A 598 1.05 10.67 -12.47
C ILE A 598 1.89 11.89 -12.88
N LEU A 599 3.18 11.91 -12.52
CA LEU A 599 4.12 12.96 -12.93
C LEU A 599 4.32 12.98 -14.45
N ASP A 600 4.37 11.82 -15.11
CA ASP A 600 4.43 11.68 -16.58
C ASP A 600 3.21 12.31 -17.27
N GLN A 601 2.05 12.31 -16.61
CA GLN A 601 0.82 12.97 -17.05
C GLN A 601 0.77 14.48 -16.74
N LYS A 602 1.87 15.06 -16.26
CA LYS A 602 2.04 16.49 -15.92
C LYS A 602 1.11 16.95 -14.78
N ALA A 603 1.27 16.36 -13.60
CA ALA A 603 0.62 16.86 -12.38
C ALA A 603 0.98 18.33 -12.12
N SER A 604 -0.02 19.17 -11.86
CA SER A 604 0.14 20.62 -11.74
C SER A 604 0.86 21.10 -10.47
N ILE A 605 1.01 20.22 -9.46
CA ILE A 605 1.65 20.56 -8.18
C ILE A 605 3.17 20.75 -8.30
N VAL A 606 3.74 20.27 -9.39
CA VAL A 606 5.18 20.37 -9.71
C VAL A 606 5.33 21.24 -10.93
N GLY A 607 6.35 22.10 -10.95
CA GLY A 607 6.64 22.94 -12.13
C GLY A 607 6.83 22.11 -13.39
N GLU A 608 6.30 22.56 -14.53
CA GLU A 608 6.30 21.82 -15.80
C GLU A 608 7.69 21.29 -16.20
N ASN A 609 8.74 22.05 -15.92
CA ASN A 609 10.11 21.68 -16.26
C ASN A 609 10.70 20.59 -15.35
N GLU A 610 10.08 20.33 -14.18
CA GLU A 610 10.57 19.38 -13.20
C GLU A 610 9.80 18.06 -13.20
N THR A 611 8.68 17.97 -13.92
CA THR A 611 7.82 16.77 -13.92
C THR A 611 8.56 15.53 -14.46
N TYR A 612 9.19 15.65 -15.62
CA TYR A 612 9.93 14.54 -16.23
C TYR A 612 11.19 14.14 -15.45
N PRO A 613 12.06 15.05 -14.98
CA PRO A 613 13.21 14.67 -14.13
C PRO A 613 12.78 13.92 -12.86
N ARG A 614 11.68 14.34 -12.25
CA ARG A 614 11.15 13.66 -11.06
C ARG A 614 10.52 12.32 -11.40
N ALA A 615 9.76 12.23 -12.50
CA ALA A 615 9.23 10.96 -12.98
C ALA A 615 10.37 9.97 -13.29
N LEU A 616 11.43 10.41 -13.97
CA LEU A 616 12.63 9.61 -14.25
C LEU A 616 13.25 9.06 -12.96
N LEU A 617 13.39 9.91 -11.92
CA LEU A 617 13.91 9.48 -10.63
C LEU A 617 13.07 8.35 -10.02
N HIS A 618 11.74 8.49 -10.04
CA HIS A 618 10.84 7.49 -9.45
C HIS A 618 10.73 6.23 -10.31
N TRP A 619 10.75 6.34 -11.65
CA TRP A 619 10.89 5.18 -12.54
C TRP A 619 12.18 4.41 -12.26
N ASN A 620 13.30 5.09 -12.04
CA ASN A 620 14.57 4.45 -11.70
C ASN A 620 14.50 3.70 -10.36
N ARG A 621 13.88 4.31 -9.34
CA ARG A 621 13.67 3.66 -8.04
C ARG A 621 12.77 2.41 -8.16
N ALA A 622 11.69 2.47 -8.92
CA ALA A 622 10.80 1.34 -9.14
C ALA A 622 11.49 0.22 -9.95
N ALA A 623 12.25 0.58 -10.98
CA ALA A 623 13.01 -0.36 -11.79
C ALA A 623 14.12 -1.08 -10.99
N SER A 624 14.77 -0.37 -10.06
CA SER A 624 15.78 -0.98 -9.17
C SER A 624 15.19 -2.01 -8.20
N GLN A 625 13.88 -1.92 -7.93
CA GLN A 625 13.12 -2.90 -7.15
C GLN A 625 12.50 -4.02 -8.00
N GLY A 626 12.77 -4.07 -9.31
CA GLY A 626 12.39 -5.15 -10.20
C GLY A 626 11.11 -4.95 -11.00
N TYR A 627 10.51 -3.76 -11.01
CA TYR A 627 9.32 -3.49 -11.82
C TYR A 627 9.68 -3.28 -13.30
N THR A 628 9.20 -4.18 -14.18
CA THR A 628 9.59 -4.21 -15.60
C THR A 628 9.11 -3.03 -16.38
N VAL A 629 7.86 -2.63 -16.18
CA VAL A 629 7.29 -1.48 -16.91
C VAL A 629 8.12 -0.24 -16.63
N ALA A 630 8.60 -0.07 -15.38
CA ALA A 630 9.50 1.03 -15.04
C ALA A 630 10.83 0.96 -15.82
N ARG A 631 11.39 -0.24 -16.04
CA ARG A 631 12.60 -0.41 -16.88
C ARG A 631 12.36 -0.02 -18.33
N ILE A 632 11.21 -0.39 -18.88
CA ILE A 632 10.82 0.01 -20.25
C ILE A 632 10.66 1.52 -20.30
N LYS A 633 9.99 2.12 -19.33
CA LYS A 633 9.82 3.58 -19.24
C LYS A 633 11.16 4.31 -19.15
N LEU A 634 12.13 3.80 -18.38
CA LEU A 634 13.49 4.35 -18.37
C LEU A 634 14.13 4.29 -19.75
N GLY A 635 13.99 3.17 -20.45
CA GLY A 635 14.44 3.06 -21.85
C GLY A 635 13.79 4.12 -22.73
N ASP A 636 12.47 4.34 -22.63
CA ASP A 636 11.75 5.38 -23.37
C ASP A 636 12.25 6.78 -23.03
N TYR A 637 12.48 7.09 -21.73
CA TYR A 637 12.96 8.40 -21.28
C TYR A 637 14.33 8.74 -21.87
N HIS A 638 15.28 7.81 -21.81
CA HIS A 638 16.60 7.98 -22.41
C HIS A 638 16.54 7.97 -23.95
N PHE A 639 15.62 7.20 -24.55
CA PHE A 639 15.46 7.14 -26.00
C PHE A 639 14.91 8.46 -26.57
N TYR A 640 13.94 9.08 -25.91
CA TYR A 640 13.29 10.32 -26.37
C TYR A 640 13.86 11.60 -25.73
N GLY A 641 14.69 11.49 -24.69
CA GLY A 641 15.22 12.63 -23.96
C GLY A 641 14.20 13.31 -23.06
N PHE A 642 13.32 12.54 -22.37
CA PHE A 642 12.37 13.09 -21.43
C PHE A 642 13.03 13.35 -20.06
N GLY A 643 13.22 14.63 -19.70
CA GLY A 643 13.87 15.02 -18.44
C GLY A 643 15.34 14.64 -18.32
N THR A 644 15.95 14.17 -19.41
CA THR A 644 17.37 13.83 -19.58
C THR A 644 17.77 14.04 -21.02
N ASP A 645 19.06 14.06 -21.32
CA ASP A 645 19.53 14.04 -22.68
C ASP A 645 19.23 12.71 -23.37
N VAL A 646 19.13 12.75 -24.71
CA VAL A 646 18.94 11.53 -25.51
C VAL A 646 20.18 10.65 -25.42
N ASP A 647 20.02 9.44 -24.86
CA ASP A 647 21.07 8.45 -24.71
C ASP A 647 20.56 7.06 -25.14
N TYR A 648 20.88 6.70 -26.39
CA TYR A 648 20.46 5.41 -26.96
C TYR A 648 21.21 4.23 -26.33
N GLU A 649 22.42 4.39 -25.84
CA GLU A 649 23.17 3.30 -25.21
C GLU A 649 22.53 2.92 -23.87
N THR A 650 22.21 3.88 -23.03
CA THR A 650 21.47 3.65 -21.80
C THR A 650 20.06 3.12 -22.06
N ALA A 651 19.35 3.63 -23.06
CA ALA A 651 18.05 3.09 -23.46
C ALA A 651 18.14 1.60 -23.84
N PHE A 652 19.16 1.23 -24.62
CA PHE A 652 19.42 -0.16 -25.00
C PHE A 652 19.65 -1.06 -23.78
N ILE A 653 20.45 -0.61 -22.81
CA ILE A 653 20.72 -1.37 -21.58
C ILE A 653 19.42 -1.64 -20.81
N HIS A 654 18.55 -0.63 -20.66
CA HIS A 654 17.29 -0.78 -19.95
C HIS A 654 16.34 -1.75 -20.66
N TYR A 655 16.18 -1.66 -21.99
CA TYR A 655 15.35 -2.59 -22.77
C TYR A 655 15.91 -4.01 -22.73
N ARG A 656 17.26 -4.17 -22.80
CA ARG A 656 17.89 -5.48 -22.68
C ARG A 656 17.62 -6.13 -21.33
N LEU A 657 17.78 -5.39 -20.23
CA LEU A 657 17.49 -5.90 -18.90
C LEU A 657 16.01 -6.28 -18.72
N ALA A 658 15.08 -5.49 -19.29
CA ALA A 658 13.65 -5.82 -19.27
C ALA A 658 13.33 -7.08 -20.10
N SER A 659 14.00 -7.28 -21.21
CA SER A 659 13.87 -8.47 -22.06
C SER A 659 14.43 -9.73 -21.38
N GLU A 660 15.66 -9.66 -20.84
CA GLU A 660 16.36 -10.79 -20.24
C GLU A 660 15.76 -11.25 -18.91
N GLN A 661 15.37 -10.30 -18.05
CA GLN A 661 14.91 -10.62 -16.70
C GLN A 661 13.44 -11.03 -16.65
N GLN A 662 12.61 -10.54 -17.54
CA GLN A 662 11.15 -10.70 -17.42
C GLN A 662 10.45 -11.02 -18.76
N HIS A 663 11.18 -11.33 -19.81
CA HIS A 663 10.65 -11.74 -21.10
C HIS A 663 9.61 -10.76 -21.69
N SER A 664 9.80 -9.45 -21.46
CA SER A 664 8.86 -8.43 -21.95
C SER A 664 8.86 -8.34 -23.48
N ALA A 665 7.73 -8.63 -24.10
CA ALA A 665 7.52 -8.52 -25.55
C ALA A 665 7.77 -7.09 -26.06
N GLN A 666 7.36 -6.06 -25.31
CA GLN A 666 7.59 -4.67 -25.68
C GLN A 666 9.08 -4.32 -25.67
N ALA A 667 9.82 -4.77 -24.66
CA ALA A 667 11.26 -4.55 -24.60
C ALA A 667 11.98 -5.27 -25.75
N MET A 668 11.57 -6.50 -26.09
CA MET A 668 12.10 -7.24 -27.23
C MET A 668 11.82 -6.51 -28.55
N PHE A 669 10.61 -5.98 -28.72
CA PHE A 669 10.25 -5.18 -29.88
C PHE A 669 11.11 -3.91 -29.99
N ASN A 670 11.31 -3.18 -28.90
CA ASN A 670 12.16 -1.98 -28.86
C ASN A 670 13.61 -2.31 -29.19
N LEU A 671 14.14 -3.44 -28.67
CA LEU A 671 15.48 -3.93 -29.02
C LEU A 671 15.58 -4.27 -30.53
N GLY A 672 14.57 -4.93 -31.07
CA GLY A 672 14.46 -5.19 -32.51
C GLY A 672 14.55 -3.91 -33.33
N TYR A 673 13.86 -2.86 -32.94
CA TYR A 673 13.91 -1.55 -33.58
C TYR A 673 15.29 -0.88 -33.45
N MET A 674 15.93 -0.95 -32.26
CA MET A 674 17.26 -0.39 -32.08
C MET A 674 18.31 -1.09 -32.93
N HIS A 675 18.28 -2.44 -33.01
CA HIS A 675 19.13 -3.21 -33.92
C HIS A 675 18.85 -2.92 -35.43
N GLU A 676 17.58 -2.73 -35.81
CA GLU A 676 17.19 -2.34 -37.16
C GLU A 676 17.79 -0.99 -37.56
N LYS A 677 17.84 -0.03 -36.65
CA LYS A 677 18.29 1.35 -36.93
C LYS A 677 19.75 1.61 -36.60
N GLY A 678 20.37 0.77 -35.79
CA GLY A 678 21.72 1.01 -35.29
C GLY A 678 21.74 2.17 -34.27
N LEU A 679 20.75 2.24 -33.38
CA LEU A 679 20.65 3.28 -32.35
C LEU A 679 21.31 2.78 -31.06
N GLY A 680 22.39 3.44 -30.62
CA GLY A 680 23.18 3.05 -29.44
C GLY A 680 23.97 1.76 -29.59
N ILE A 681 23.81 1.05 -30.71
CA ILE A 681 24.49 -0.20 -31.03
C ILE A 681 24.73 -0.32 -32.53
N LYS A 682 25.59 -1.25 -32.94
CA LYS A 682 25.81 -1.55 -34.33
C LYS A 682 24.53 -2.11 -34.96
N GLN A 683 24.16 -1.60 -36.12
CA GLN A 683 23.03 -2.07 -36.89
C GLN A 683 23.20 -3.56 -37.25
N ASP A 684 22.19 -4.36 -36.94
CA ASP A 684 22.14 -5.78 -37.24
C ASP A 684 20.69 -6.22 -37.57
N ILE A 685 20.42 -6.43 -38.84
CA ILE A 685 19.09 -6.79 -39.33
C ILE A 685 18.69 -8.22 -38.92
N HIS A 686 19.66 -9.14 -38.80
CA HIS A 686 19.37 -10.50 -38.37
C HIS A 686 19.00 -10.57 -36.89
N LEU A 687 19.71 -9.84 -36.06
CA LEU A 687 19.36 -9.67 -34.66
C LEU A 687 18.02 -8.93 -34.48
N ALA A 688 17.77 -7.89 -35.27
CA ALA A 688 16.50 -7.19 -35.29
C ALA A 688 15.33 -8.15 -35.55
N LYS A 689 15.45 -9.00 -36.61
CA LYS A 689 14.44 -10.02 -36.89
C LYS A 689 14.22 -10.97 -35.74
N ARG A 690 15.33 -11.50 -35.16
CA ARG A 690 15.25 -12.42 -34.00
C ARG A 690 14.51 -11.81 -32.82
N PHE A 691 14.79 -10.56 -32.47
CA PHE A 691 14.09 -9.89 -31.36
C PHE A 691 12.62 -9.64 -31.69
N TYR A 692 12.27 -9.34 -32.94
CA TYR A 692 10.88 -9.27 -33.36
C TYR A 692 10.16 -10.62 -33.24
N ASP A 693 10.79 -11.71 -33.69
CA ASP A 693 10.23 -13.07 -33.61
C ASP A 693 10.02 -13.44 -32.12
N MET A 694 11.00 -13.19 -31.25
CA MET A 694 10.89 -13.42 -29.80
C MET A 694 9.75 -12.60 -29.16
N ALA A 695 9.54 -11.35 -29.62
CA ALA A 695 8.44 -10.52 -29.11
C ALA A 695 7.06 -11.12 -29.47
N ALA A 696 6.92 -11.65 -30.72
CA ALA A 696 5.68 -12.30 -31.12
C ALA A 696 5.40 -13.62 -30.41
N GLU A 697 6.46 -14.35 -30.01
CA GLU A 697 6.35 -15.58 -29.23
C GLU A 697 5.98 -15.27 -27.76
N ALA A 698 6.51 -14.16 -27.20
CA ALA A 698 6.30 -13.78 -25.80
C ALA A 698 4.87 -13.27 -25.51
N SER A 699 4.20 -12.63 -26.49
CA SER A 699 2.84 -12.09 -26.29
C SER A 699 2.00 -12.13 -27.57
N PRO A 700 0.75 -12.60 -27.49
CA PRO A 700 -0.20 -12.53 -28.60
C PRO A 700 -0.44 -11.10 -29.11
N ASP A 701 -0.40 -10.10 -28.23
CA ASP A 701 -0.64 -8.69 -28.56
C ASP A 701 0.49 -8.10 -29.42
N ALA A 702 1.70 -8.67 -29.28
CA ALA A 702 2.85 -8.26 -30.08
C ALA A 702 2.81 -8.79 -31.53
N GLN A 703 1.99 -9.79 -31.87
CA GLN A 703 1.97 -10.42 -33.20
C GLN A 703 1.70 -9.43 -34.33
N VAL A 704 0.72 -8.52 -34.13
CA VAL A 704 0.36 -7.55 -35.18
C VAL A 704 1.47 -6.52 -35.41
N PRO A 705 2.00 -5.82 -34.38
CA PRO A 705 3.09 -4.87 -34.58
C PRO A 705 4.37 -5.54 -35.08
N VAL A 706 4.67 -6.77 -34.65
CA VAL A 706 5.82 -7.55 -35.17
C VAL A 706 5.65 -7.89 -36.62
N PHE A 707 4.49 -8.39 -37.04
CA PHE A 707 4.22 -8.68 -38.44
C PHE A 707 4.44 -7.45 -39.34
N LEU A 708 3.95 -6.28 -38.92
CA LEU A 708 4.15 -5.03 -39.64
C LEU A 708 5.64 -4.63 -39.69
N ALA A 709 6.37 -4.82 -38.62
CA ALA A 709 7.80 -4.54 -38.55
C ALA A 709 8.60 -5.50 -39.48
N LEU A 710 8.27 -6.78 -39.49
CA LEU A 710 8.91 -7.77 -40.35
C LEU A 710 8.60 -7.51 -41.83
N CYS A 711 7.38 -7.14 -42.18
CA CYS A 711 7.03 -6.74 -43.56
C CYS A 711 7.86 -5.52 -44.00
N LYS A 712 7.95 -4.50 -43.16
CA LYS A 712 8.81 -3.33 -43.39
C LYS A 712 10.27 -3.74 -43.58
N LEU A 713 10.77 -4.60 -42.74
CA LEU A 713 12.16 -5.08 -42.79
C LEU A 713 12.42 -5.83 -44.12
N ALA A 714 11.51 -6.71 -44.53
CA ALA A 714 11.61 -7.45 -45.79
C ALA A 714 11.65 -6.51 -47.02
N VAL A 715 10.80 -5.45 -47.00
CA VAL A 715 10.80 -4.44 -48.08
C VAL A 715 12.13 -3.68 -48.12
N VAL A 716 12.61 -3.22 -46.97
CA VAL A 716 13.88 -2.47 -46.87
C VAL A 716 15.05 -3.34 -47.33
N TYR A 717 15.08 -4.63 -46.94
CA TYR A 717 16.11 -5.57 -47.33
C TYR A 717 16.06 -5.86 -48.85
N SER A 718 14.87 -6.07 -49.41
CA SER A 718 14.69 -6.27 -50.83
C SER A 718 15.13 -5.04 -51.67
N LEU A 719 14.82 -3.84 -51.18
CA LEU A 719 15.27 -2.59 -51.84
C LEU A 719 16.79 -2.43 -51.76
N GLN A 720 17.40 -2.79 -50.62
CA GLN A 720 18.87 -2.78 -50.50
C GLN A 720 19.50 -3.80 -51.43
N TYR A 721 18.97 -5.01 -51.48
CA TYR A 721 19.47 -6.07 -52.41
C TYR A 721 19.35 -5.65 -53.87
N ILE A 722 18.23 -5.04 -54.28
CA ILE A 722 18.02 -4.49 -55.62
C ILE A 722 19.02 -3.36 -55.93
N ARG A 723 19.30 -2.51 -54.95
CA ARG A 723 20.27 -1.41 -55.09
C ARG A 723 21.71 -1.94 -55.25
N ASP A 724 22.06 -2.97 -54.45
CA ASP A 724 23.43 -3.49 -54.39
C ASP A 724 23.72 -4.47 -55.56
N ALA A 725 22.69 -5.07 -56.19
CA ALA A 725 22.79 -6.05 -57.24
C ALA A 725 22.94 -5.45 -58.69
N SER A 726 23.36 -4.19 -58.83
CA SER A 726 23.56 -3.55 -60.15
C SER A 726 22.37 -3.62 -61.13
N ILE A 727 21.18 -3.87 -60.64
CA ILE A 727 19.92 -3.85 -61.43
C ILE A 727 19.54 -2.41 -61.79
N ARG A 728 20.36 -1.43 -61.45
CA ARG A 728 20.20 -0.03 -61.81
C ARG A 728 20.07 0.18 -63.35
N GLU A 729 20.68 -0.72 -64.12
CA GLU A 729 20.57 -0.65 -65.58
C GLU A 729 19.22 -1.15 -66.11
N ILE A 730 18.55 -2.10 -65.46
CA ILE A 730 17.27 -2.66 -65.90
C ILE A 730 16.10 -1.69 -65.57
N PHE A 731 16.15 -0.97 -64.42
CA PHE A 731 15.10 -0.04 -64.03
C PHE A 731 15.24 1.33 -64.72
N SER A 732 16.40 1.68 -65.31
CA SER A 732 16.53 2.89 -66.11
C SER A 732 15.75 2.82 -67.41
N TYR A 733 15.39 1.58 -67.89
CA TYR A 733 14.49 1.36 -68.97
C TYR A 733 12.99 1.42 -68.62
N PHE A 734 12.63 1.37 -67.34
CA PHE A 734 11.24 1.55 -66.88
C PHE A 734 11.07 2.95 -66.34
N ASP A 735 10.98 3.90 -67.29
CA ASP A 735 10.55 5.25 -66.91
C ASP A 735 9.05 5.22 -66.61
N MET A 736 8.70 5.22 -65.32
CA MET A 736 7.29 5.15 -64.85
C MET A 736 6.50 6.36 -65.36
N ASP A 737 7.17 7.48 -65.60
CA ASP A 737 6.55 8.68 -66.14
C ASP A 737 6.13 8.48 -67.60
N GLN A 738 6.89 7.68 -68.34
CA GLN A 738 6.53 7.30 -69.72
C GLN A 738 5.47 6.20 -69.78
N LEU A 739 5.43 5.27 -68.82
CA LEU A 739 4.51 4.14 -68.80
C LEU A 739 3.12 4.49 -68.33
N LEU A 740 3.01 5.32 -67.30
CA LEU A 740 1.75 5.65 -66.57
C LEU A 740 1.43 7.16 -66.56
N GLY A 741 2.27 7.99 -67.18
CA GLY A 741 2.14 9.45 -67.24
C GLY A 741 2.75 10.17 -66.04
N PRO A 742 2.98 11.48 -66.14
CA PRO A 742 3.72 12.26 -65.14
C PRO A 742 3.01 12.39 -63.75
N GLU A 743 1.78 11.93 -63.66
CA GLU A 743 0.99 11.99 -62.38
C GLU A 743 0.70 10.58 -61.80
N TRP A 744 1.48 9.56 -62.16
CA TRP A 744 1.28 8.17 -61.71
C TRP A 744 1.34 8.01 -60.16
N ASP A 745 2.11 8.83 -59.49
CA ASP A 745 2.27 8.87 -58.05
C ASP A 745 0.94 9.33 -57.37
N ILE A 746 0.21 10.24 -57.99
CA ILE A 746 -1.11 10.70 -57.53
C ILE A 746 -2.13 9.56 -57.65
N TYR A 747 -2.16 8.83 -58.79
CA TYR A 747 -3.05 7.69 -58.97
C TYR A 747 -2.75 6.57 -58.02
N LEU A 748 -1.48 6.29 -57.74
CA LEU A 748 -1.06 5.32 -56.75
C LEU A 748 -1.52 5.72 -55.35
N MET A 749 -1.36 7.00 -54.96
CA MET A 749 -1.82 7.55 -53.69
C MET A 749 -3.35 7.46 -53.53
N ILE A 750 -4.11 7.69 -54.59
CA ILE A 750 -5.57 7.55 -54.57
C ILE A 750 -5.98 6.10 -54.38
N ILE A 751 -5.37 5.14 -55.10
CA ILE A 751 -5.64 3.72 -54.94
C ILE A 751 -5.35 3.25 -53.51
N ILE A 752 -4.26 3.69 -52.97
CA ILE A 752 -3.84 3.40 -51.61
C ILE A 752 -4.82 3.98 -50.56
N ALA A 753 -5.25 5.23 -50.75
CA ALA A 753 -6.23 5.86 -49.89
C ALA A 753 -7.60 5.14 -49.89
N LEU A 754 -8.02 4.69 -51.12
CA LEU A 754 -9.25 3.90 -51.26
C LEU A 754 -9.15 2.51 -50.61
N LEU A 755 -8.01 1.82 -50.69
CA LEU A 755 -7.78 0.55 -50.03
C LEU A 755 -7.80 0.69 -48.51
N LEU A 756 -7.14 1.73 -47.98
CA LEU A 756 -7.18 2.05 -46.58
C LEU A 756 -8.60 2.39 -46.10
N GLY A 757 -9.34 3.19 -46.88
CA GLY A 757 -10.72 3.50 -46.59
C GLY A 757 -11.62 2.26 -46.50
N THR A 758 -11.41 1.29 -47.42
CA THR A 758 -12.14 0.01 -47.41
C THR A 758 -11.79 -0.85 -46.20
N VAL A 759 -10.52 -0.92 -45.83
CA VAL A 759 -10.07 -1.67 -44.63
C VAL A 759 -10.63 -1.05 -43.36
N ILE A 760 -10.60 0.29 -43.23
CA ILE A 760 -11.16 0.98 -42.08
C ILE A 760 -12.68 0.77 -42.01
N ALA A 761 -13.39 0.89 -43.13
CA ALA A 761 -14.83 0.66 -43.21
C ALA A 761 -15.20 -0.80 -42.86
N TYR A 762 -14.40 -1.76 -43.29
CA TYR A 762 -14.57 -3.17 -42.96
C TYR A 762 -14.39 -3.40 -41.45
N ARG A 763 -13.36 -2.83 -40.84
CA ARG A 763 -13.08 -2.93 -39.42
C ARG A 763 -14.18 -2.24 -38.56
N GLN A 764 -14.66 -1.09 -39.02
CA GLN A 764 -15.79 -0.41 -38.34
C GLN A 764 -17.08 -1.24 -38.41
N ARG A 765 -17.35 -1.91 -39.53
CA ARG A 765 -18.50 -2.86 -39.65
C ARG A 765 -18.35 -4.06 -38.75
N GLN A 766 -17.16 -4.61 -38.58
CA GLN A 766 -16.91 -5.69 -37.64
C GLN A 766 -17.15 -5.25 -36.19
N GLN A 767 -16.65 -4.09 -35.80
CA GLN A 767 -16.87 -3.56 -34.44
C GLN A 767 -18.35 -3.23 -34.18
N GLN A 768 -19.08 -2.75 -35.18
CA GLN A 768 -20.53 -2.55 -35.06
C GLN A 768 -21.34 -3.86 -35.02
N ALA A 769 -20.84 -4.91 -35.62
CA ALA A 769 -21.45 -6.25 -35.55
C ALA A 769 -21.28 -6.87 -34.17
N ILE A 770 -20.13 -6.61 -33.49
CA ILE A 770 -19.85 -7.06 -32.12
C ILE A 770 -20.65 -6.22 -31.08
N ARG A 771 -20.94 -4.95 -31.38
CA ARG A 771 -21.71 -4.06 -30.49
C ARG A 771 -23.23 -4.17 -30.65
N ARG A 772 -23.76 -4.99 -31.55
CA ARG A 772 -25.21 -5.23 -31.60
C ARG A 772 -25.58 -6.07 -30.37
N PRO A 773 -26.49 -5.59 -29.50
CA PRO A 773 -27.00 -6.40 -28.42
C PRO A 773 -27.67 -7.64 -29.02
N PRO A 774 -27.57 -8.82 -28.38
CA PRO A 774 -28.23 -10.01 -28.86
C PRO A 774 -29.73 -9.69 -28.99
N GLY A 775 -30.27 -9.89 -30.19
CA GLY A 775 -31.70 -9.69 -30.44
C GLY A 775 -32.53 -10.49 -29.45
N PRO A 776 -33.76 -10.07 -29.16
CA PRO A 776 -34.64 -10.76 -28.21
C PRO A 776 -34.71 -12.25 -28.58
N ARG A 777 -34.38 -13.12 -27.61
CA ARG A 777 -34.51 -14.57 -27.78
C ARG A 777 -35.91 -14.89 -28.23
N PRO A 778 -36.13 -15.76 -29.24
CA PRO A 778 -37.47 -16.24 -29.59
C PRO A 778 -38.11 -16.83 -28.34
N ALA A 779 -39.35 -16.45 -28.10
CA ALA A 779 -40.16 -16.96 -26.99
C ALA A 779 -40.11 -18.49 -26.99
N PRO A 780 -40.01 -19.14 -25.82
CA PRO A 780 -40.06 -20.59 -25.74
C PRO A 780 -41.42 -21.08 -26.30
N PRO A 781 -41.47 -22.22 -27.01
CA PRO A 781 -42.74 -22.76 -27.49
C PRO A 781 -43.69 -23.02 -26.33
N PRO A 782 -45.00 -22.84 -26.51
CA PRO A 782 -45.97 -23.01 -25.47
C PRO A 782 -45.89 -24.45 -24.89
N GLN A 783 -45.72 -24.52 -23.59
CA GLN A 783 -45.76 -25.80 -22.88
C GLN A 783 -47.11 -26.43 -23.10
N GLN A 784 -47.11 -27.61 -23.70
CA GLN A 784 -48.30 -28.46 -23.75
C GLN A 784 -48.66 -28.89 -22.33
N GLU A 785 -49.86 -28.54 -21.91
CA GLU A 785 -50.46 -29.05 -20.68
C GLU A 785 -50.44 -30.59 -20.65
N PRO A 786 -50.10 -31.23 -19.53
CA PRO A 786 -50.17 -32.69 -19.45
C PRO A 786 -51.60 -33.13 -19.48
N ARG A 787 -52.00 -34.01 -20.45
CA ARG A 787 -53.25 -34.69 -20.51
C ARG A 787 -53.52 -35.41 -19.19
N ARG A 788 -54.64 -35.09 -18.53
CA ARG A 788 -55.23 -35.91 -17.44
C ARG A 788 -55.52 -37.28 -17.96
N GLU A 789 -54.82 -38.28 -17.48
CA GLU A 789 -55.21 -39.67 -17.61
C GLU A 789 -56.48 -39.89 -16.78
N GLN A 790 -57.57 -40.29 -17.48
CA GLN A 790 -58.80 -40.80 -16.86
C GLN A 790 -58.50 -42.18 -16.28
N GLN A 791 -58.68 -42.35 -15.00
CA GLN A 791 -58.78 -43.66 -14.35
C GLN A 791 -60.06 -44.38 -14.83
N PRO A 792 -60.01 -45.71 -15.16
CA PRO A 792 -61.19 -46.50 -15.41
C PRO A 792 -61.88 -46.85 -14.09
N PRO A 793 -63.25 -47.09 -14.11
CA PRO A 793 -64.01 -47.38 -12.90
C PRO A 793 -63.86 -48.83 -12.49
N GLN A 794 -63.50 -49.14 -11.29
CA GLN A 794 -63.99 -50.03 -10.26
C GLN A 794 -63.11 -49.98 -9.00
#